data_648a9c9266c4dcf393e0bf624f4f0b23
#
_entry.id   648a9c9266c4dcf393e0bf624f4f0b23
#
_cell.length_a   1.000
_cell.length_b   1.000
_cell.length_c   1.000
_cell.angle_alpha   90.00
_cell.angle_beta   90.00
_cell.angle_gamma   90.00
#
_symmetry.space_group_name_H-M   'P 1'
#
loop_
_entity.id
_entity.type
_entity.pdbx_description
1 polymer ?
#
loop_
_entity_poly.entity_id
_entity_poly.type
_entity_poly.pdbx_seq_one_letter_code
_entity_poly.pdbx_strand_id
1 'polypeptide(L)'
;MNKESLKEYLSSRYQGWNSFLSNVIFPIFGENDFEDGFETELLESQPERRQLAEATGIRSIKQVGMMYVGVEPLQIFDVTVSDRVMMERNRVNIQRLIRAVMDQFSCAFMLFHYEDDTRWDWRFTYCRKSGNKEETTDSKRYTFLLGPGQSCRTATDNFMALYDKRDSLEIKDIEDAFNVEALSKEFFGKYKAQYEAFVNYMVDPANGMRQDFIDTDFDHTGMKADKIRDREEKPIRDYVKKLLGRIVFLHFLQKKGWLGVPAGKEWGEGDRDFMLNIFKNATERQKENFLDDILEDLFEEGLDRNRSDRGDLYDTKVEGFRNCRIPYLNGGLFERDNLDKKPSHFPASYFDGLLTMLSQYNFTIDENDPNDAEVGVDPEMLGRIFENLLEDNKDKGAFYTPKEIVQYMCRESLIAYLQTDQREEDKNCIRQFVTTHDAALLGDLKEDIDQKLCDVKICDPAIGSGAFPMGLLRELFFCRSAIEPNIVENAANIKRHIIQNNIYGVDIERGAVDIARLRFWLSLIVDEKSPEALPNLDFKIMQGNSLLEQYKGADLSTMTEKKVGAGQGVTIFDSMLDVYRKNLRDKLAEYYACPEHDKKAQLRKDIADIVKQELDEQGIRIDFEDMDLSANSQFFLWHTWFHDVFSRPSKEGFDIVIGNPPYGAKYDNQTKRYYKNTYVTANSIRGLQKGSLDTYTLFIELGYNLLRRNGSFAYIVPISLTSSDSLTGIHRIIMGNCDTIHISSYAVRPKPVFENAVVNTSILLFKKTETPCQHLFSTKMHRRGNEFELQRLIDNLNFVDVNGYTMIGRIPKIGSEMEKDILTKIFKNTLVSTKKS
;
A
#
# COMPACT_ATOMS: atom_id res chain seq x y z
N MET A 1 -5.12 -36.80 15.74
CA MET A 1 -4.69 -35.50 16.28
C MET A 1 -5.89 -34.82 16.96
N ASN A 2 -5.74 -34.18 18.12
CA ASN A 2 -6.82 -33.45 18.81
C ASN A 2 -6.57 -31.93 18.64
N LYS A 3 -7.62 -31.19 18.31
CA LYS A 3 -7.52 -29.76 18.05
C LYS A 3 -7.00 -28.92 19.24
N GLU A 4 -7.46 -29.26 20.48
CA GLU A 4 -7.03 -28.53 21.68
C GLU A 4 -5.56 -28.81 21.99
N SER A 5 -5.15 -30.09 21.94
CA SER A 5 -3.75 -30.46 22.15
C SER A 5 -2.80 -29.89 21.11
N LEU A 6 -3.23 -29.83 19.83
CA LEU A 6 -2.46 -29.18 18.78
C LEU A 6 -2.32 -27.68 19.05
N LYS A 7 -3.42 -27.01 19.46
CA LYS A 7 -3.39 -25.58 19.79
C LYS A 7 -2.46 -25.28 20.97
N GLU A 8 -2.52 -26.11 22.01
CA GLU A 8 -1.62 -26.01 23.17
C GLU A 8 -0.15 -26.17 22.76
N TYR A 9 0.13 -27.18 21.92
CA TYR A 9 1.48 -27.40 21.39
C TYR A 9 1.99 -26.20 20.59
N LEU A 10 1.21 -25.69 19.63
CA LEU A 10 1.59 -24.56 18.78
C LEU A 10 1.75 -23.25 19.56
N SER A 11 1.05 -23.11 20.69
CA SER A 11 1.14 -21.98 21.59
C SER A 11 2.26 -22.11 22.64
N SER A 12 2.97 -23.23 22.67
CA SER A 12 4.10 -23.46 23.56
C SER A 12 5.42 -22.98 22.95
N ARG A 13 6.48 -22.94 23.78
CA ARG A 13 7.87 -22.76 23.27
C ARG A 13 8.21 -23.87 22.29
N TYR A 14 9.14 -23.58 21.37
CA TYR A 14 9.70 -24.60 20.49
C TYR A 14 10.34 -25.73 21.31
N GLN A 15 9.90 -26.95 21.04
CA GLN A 15 10.31 -28.16 21.80
C GLN A 15 11.27 -29.07 21.02
N GLY A 16 11.89 -28.53 19.97
CA GLY A 16 12.77 -29.27 19.06
C GLY A 16 12.03 -29.92 17.88
N TRP A 17 12.77 -30.16 16.80
CA TRP A 17 12.22 -30.69 15.55
C TRP A 17 11.62 -32.12 15.71
N ASN A 18 12.20 -32.99 16.56
CA ASN A 18 11.66 -34.32 16.86
C ASN A 18 10.27 -34.24 17.48
N SER A 19 10.05 -33.29 18.40
CA SER A 19 8.75 -33.07 19.00
C SER A 19 7.75 -32.54 17.95
N PHE A 20 8.19 -31.68 17.04
CA PHE A 20 7.37 -31.18 15.95
C PHE A 20 6.97 -32.26 14.95
N LEU A 21 7.91 -33.14 14.58
CA LEU A 21 7.60 -34.31 13.76
C LEU A 21 6.50 -35.17 14.40
N SER A 22 6.65 -35.51 15.67
CA SER A 22 5.71 -36.39 16.39
C SER A 22 4.33 -35.76 16.61
N ASN A 23 4.25 -34.43 16.87
CA ASN A 23 2.99 -33.77 17.20
C ASN A 23 2.26 -33.17 15.99
N VAL A 24 2.99 -32.87 14.90
CA VAL A 24 2.41 -32.18 13.73
C VAL A 24 2.59 -32.98 12.44
N ILE A 25 3.84 -33.33 12.10
CA ILE A 25 4.14 -33.90 10.78
C ILE A 25 3.64 -35.34 10.64
N PHE A 26 4.02 -36.25 11.54
CA PHE A 26 3.65 -37.66 11.46
C PHE A 26 2.13 -37.89 11.53
N PRO A 27 1.36 -37.17 12.38
CA PRO A 27 -0.09 -37.29 12.36
C PRO A 27 -0.75 -36.91 11.03
N ILE A 28 -0.17 -35.92 10.31
CA ILE A 28 -0.74 -35.40 9.06
C ILE A 28 -0.26 -36.20 7.84
N PHE A 29 1.04 -36.51 7.76
CA PHE A 29 1.68 -37.06 6.56
C PHE A 29 2.05 -38.54 6.67
N GLY A 30 2.02 -39.12 7.88
CA GLY A 30 2.46 -40.50 8.14
C GLY A 30 3.96 -40.58 8.47
N GLU A 31 4.31 -41.49 9.36
CA GLU A 31 5.70 -41.74 9.77
C GLU A 31 6.46 -42.61 8.75
N ASN A 32 5.75 -43.50 8.04
CA ASN A 32 6.36 -44.45 7.11
C ASN A 32 6.96 -43.80 5.85
N ASP A 33 6.51 -42.60 5.49
CA ASP A 33 6.96 -41.86 4.30
C ASP A 33 8.08 -40.86 4.62
N PHE A 34 8.59 -40.88 5.87
CA PHE A 34 9.66 -39.99 6.33
C PHE A 34 11.02 -40.63 6.15
N GLU A 35 11.93 -39.93 5.49
CA GLU A 35 13.35 -40.31 5.37
C GLU A 35 14.18 -39.37 6.26
N ASP A 36 15.03 -39.93 7.13
CA ASP A 36 15.91 -39.18 8.03
C ASP A 36 17.00 -38.43 7.25
N GLY A 37 17.15 -37.13 7.48
CA GLY A 37 18.17 -36.28 6.88
C GLY A 37 19.51 -36.27 7.61
N PHE A 38 19.68 -37.05 8.69
CA PHE A 38 20.89 -37.16 9.51
C PHE A 38 21.43 -35.82 10.03
N GLU A 39 20.54 -34.83 10.24
CA GLU A 39 20.89 -33.48 10.68
C GLU A 39 22.00 -32.83 9.85
N THR A 40 21.99 -33.02 8.52
CA THR A 40 23.00 -32.52 7.61
C THR A 40 23.05 -31.01 7.62
N GLU A 41 24.18 -30.40 8.04
CA GLU A 41 24.38 -28.95 8.06
C GLU A 41 24.64 -28.39 6.65
N LEU A 42 23.87 -27.43 6.20
CA LEU A 42 23.94 -26.89 4.84
C LEU A 42 24.82 -25.63 4.69
N LEU A 43 25.15 -24.95 5.79
CA LEU A 43 25.98 -23.75 5.75
C LEU A 43 27.45 -24.04 5.56
N GLU A 44 27.92 -25.22 6.00
CA GLU A 44 29.32 -25.57 5.94
C GLU A 44 29.83 -25.90 4.53
N SER A 45 28.92 -26.32 3.65
CA SER A 45 29.25 -26.82 2.31
C SER A 45 29.56 -25.73 1.27
N GLN A 46 29.16 -24.46 1.52
CA GLN A 46 29.30 -23.35 0.54
C GLN A 46 29.64 -22.03 1.20
N PRO A 47 30.79 -21.41 0.85
CA PRO A 47 31.25 -20.13 1.45
C PRO A 47 30.27 -18.99 1.34
N GLU A 48 29.54 -18.90 0.21
CA GLU A 48 28.51 -17.88 -0.05
C GLU A 48 27.34 -17.99 0.92
N ARG A 49 26.89 -19.22 1.20
CA ARG A 49 25.80 -19.47 2.17
C ARG A 49 26.22 -19.04 3.58
N ARG A 50 27.46 -19.32 3.97
CA ARG A 50 28.00 -18.92 5.26
C ARG A 50 28.04 -17.40 5.41
N GLN A 51 28.49 -16.68 4.40
CA GLN A 51 28.53 -15.22 4.41
C GLN A 51 27.13 -14.61 4.50
N LEU A 52 26.16 -15.14 3.76
CA LEU A 52 24.75 -14.74 3.85
C LEU A 52 24.16 -15.06 5.23
N ALA A 53 24.49 -16.20 5.82
CA ALA A 53 24.04 -16.59 7.15
C ALA A 53 24.55 -15.65 8.24
N GLU A 54 25.84 -15.28 8.20
CA GLU A 54 26.44 -14.31 9.12
C GLU A 54 25.74 -12.94 9.02
N ALA A 55 25.49 -12.47 7.80
CA ALA A 55 24.79 -11.21 7.55
C ALA A 55 23.34 -11.23 8.03
N THR A 56 22.68 -12.40 8.06
CA THR A 56 21.28 -12.57 8.45
C THR A 56 21.08 -12.92 9.93
N GLY A 57 22.16 -13.29 10.64
CA GLY A 57 22.09 -13.79 12.01
C GLY A 57 21.57 -15.25 12.12
N ILE A 58 21.55 -15.99 11.02
CA ILE A 58 21.27 -17.43 11.02
C ILE A 58 22.54 -18.16 11.45
N ARG A 59 22.41 -19.09 12.42
CA ARG A 59 23.49 -19.84 12.99
C ARG A 59 23.70 -21.21 12.34
N SER A 60 22.58 -21.89 12.02
CA SER A 60 22.57 -23.24 11.50
C SER A 60 21.36 -23.48 10.62
N ILE A 61 21.52 -24.27 9.56
CA ILE A 61 20.42 -24.83 8.75
C ILE A 61 20.69 -26.32 8.60
N LYS A 62 19.97 -27.13 9.36
CA LYS A 62 20.08 -28.58 9.34
C LYS A 62 18.95 -29.19 8.55
N GLN A 63 19.26 -30.04 7.59
CA GLN A 63 18.29 -30.91 6.95
C GLN A 63 18.01 -32.07 7.90
N VAL A 64 16.82 -32.09 8.49
CA VAL A 64 16.39 -33.08 9.48
C VAL A 64 15.62 -34.23 8.88
N GLY A 65 15.10 -34.08 7.68
CA GLY A 65 14.43 -35.15 6.96
C GLY A 65 13.77 -34.71 5.66
N MET A 66 13.16 -35.70 5.02
CA MET A 66 12.39 -35.55 3.79
C MET A 66 11.17 -36.45 3.82
N MET A 67 10.10 -36.06 3.17
CA MET A 67 8.92 -36.87 2.94
C MET A 67 8.38 -36.68 1.54
N TYR A 68 7.52 -37.57 1.11
CA TYR A 68 6.81 -37.44 -0.17
C TYR A 68 5.36 -37.02 0.04
N VAL A 69 4.90 -36.02 -0.71
CA VAL A 69 3.49 -35.66 -0.79
C VAL A 69 3.04 -35.92 -2.23
N GLY A 70 2.34 -37.02 -2.41
CA GLY A 70 2.13 -37.59 -3.75
C GLY A 70 3.45 -38.03 -4.40
N VAL A 71 3.87 -37.35 -5.47
CA VAL A 71 5.16 -37.62 -6.15
C VAL A 71 6.23 -36.57 -5.87
N GLU A 72 5.92 -35.51 -5.12
CA GLU A 72 6.85 -34.41 -4.89
C GLU A 72 7.58 -34.57 -3.54
N PRO A 73 8.94 -34.48 -3.53
CA PRO A 73 9.73 -34.52 -2.32
C PRO A 73 9.61 -33.20 -1.54
N LEU A 74 9.26 -33.25 -0.28
CA LEU A 74 9.18 -32.15 0.66
C LEU A 74 10.30 -32.26 1.68
N GLN A 75 11.25 -31.34 1.63
CA GLN A 75 12.39 -31.28 2.55
C GLN A 75 11.97 -30.66 3.89
N ILE A 76 12.61 -31.08 4.99
CA ILE A 76 12.37 -30.50 6.32
C ILE A 76 13.69 -30.01 6.89
N PHE A 77 13.72 -28.74 7.28
CA PHE A 77 14.89 -28.05 7.83
C PHE A 77 14.60 -27.49 9.22
N ASP A 78 15.56 -27.64 10.12
CA ASP A 78 15.64 -26.96 11.41
C ASP A 78 16.62 -25.78 11.30
N VAL A 79 16.17 -24.56 11.60
CA VAL A 79 16.93 -23.33 11.38
C VAL A 79 17.08 -22.58 12.70
N THR A 80 18.31 -22.51 13.19
CA THR A 80 18.65 -21.77 14.41
C THR A 80 19.05 -20.35 14.09
N VAL A 81 18.45 -19.37 14.78
CA VAL A 81 18.75 -17.94 14.63
C VAL A 81 19.32 -17.36 15.93
N SER A 82 20.17 -16.33 15.81
CA SER A 82 20.72 -15.62 16.97
C SER A 82 19.70 -14.67 17.59
N ASP A 83 19.87 -14.29 18.86
CA ASP A 83 19.01 -13.36 19.61
C ASP A 83 18.92 -11.97 18.98
N ARG A 84 19.91 -11.61 18.13
CA ARG A 84 19.92 -10.36 17.38
C ARG A 84 18.87 -10.33 16.27
N VAL A 85 18.40 -11.49 15.84
CA VAL A 85 17.37 -11.63 14.82
C VAL A 85 16.02 -11.38 15.45
N MET A 86 15.33 -10.34 15.03
CA MET A 86 13.90 -10.21 15.26
C MET A 86 13.20 -11.02 14.18
N MET A 87 12.67 -12.21 14.50
CA MET A 87 11.97 -13.07 13.53
C MET A 87 10.85 -12.34 12.82
N GLU A 88 10.28 -11.33 13.46
CA GLU A 88 9.23 -10.47 12.92
C GLU A 88 9.71 -9.50 11.82
N ARG A 89 11.02 -9.25 11.66
CA ARG A 89 11.55 -8.13 10.89
C ARG A 89 12.55 -8.46 9.78
N ASN A 90 13.27 -9.56 9.86
CA ASN A 90 14.44 -9.77 8.97
C ASN A 90 14.08 -10.60 7.73
N ARG A 91 13.26 -10.03 6.84
CA ARG A 91 12.74 -10.76 5.67
C ARG A 91 13.71 -10.82 4.50
N VAL A 92 14.35 -9.70 4.12
CA VAL A 92 15.14 -9.62 2.88
C VAL A 92 16.38 -10.51 2.87
N ASN A 93 17.15 -10.46 3.94
CA ASN A 93 18.38 -11.24 4.03
C ASN A 93 18.09 -12.73 4.20
N ILE A 94 17.09 -13.09 5.01
CA ILE A 94 16.61 -14.47 5.14
C ILE A 94 16.15 -15.01 3.79
N GLN A 95 15.47 -14.21 2.99
CA GLN A 95 15.00 -14.58 1.64
C GLN A 95 16.16 -14.93 0.69
N ARG A 96 17.26 -14.15 0.73
CA ARG A 96 18.48 -14.44 -0.08
C ARG A 96 19.09 -15.78 0.30
N LEU A 97 19.21 -16.06 1.61
CA LEU A 97 19.77 -17.33 2.09
C LEU A 97 18.84 -18.50 1.73
N ILE A 98 17.52 -18.33 1.90
CA ILE A 98 16.54 -19.35 1.52
C ILE A 98 16.58 -19.62 0.03
N ARG A 99 16.73 -18.61 -0.85
CA ARG A 99 16.93 -18.82 -2.28
C ARG A 99 18.15 -19.71 -2.56
N ALA A 100 19.28 -19.39 -1.92
CA ALA A 100 20.51 -20.18 -2.09
C ALA A 100 20.37 -21.63 -1.60
N VAL A 101 19.54 -21.87 -0.58
CA VAL A 101 19.21 -23.22 -0.11
C VAL A 101 18.23 -23.91 -1.07
N MET A 102 17.17 -23.20 -1.48
CA MET A 102 16.11 -23.72 -2.36
C MET A 102 16.55 -23.95 -3.81
N ASP A 103 17.75 -23.48 -4.22
CA ASP A 103 18.25 -23.77 -5.57
C ASP A 103 18.34 -25.28 -5.88
N GLN A 104 18.49 -26.10 -4.86
CA GLN A 104 18.58 -27.55 -4.98
C GLN A 104 17.27 -28.29 -4.73
N PHE A 105 16.22 -27.62 -4.21
CA PHE A 105 14.97 -28.22 -3.75
C PHE A 105 13.76 -27.51 -4.32
N SER A 106 12.68 -28.24 -4.63
CA SER A 106 11.42 -27.69 -5.14
C SER A 106 10.48 -27.25 -4.02
N CYS A 107 10.45 -27.98 -2.90
CA CYS A 107 9.55 -27.80 -1.76
C CYS A 107 10.27 -28.01 -0.43
N ALA A 108 9.97 -27.18 0.58
CA ALA A 108 10.53 -27.35 1.91
C ALA A 108 9.63 -26.82 3.02
N PHE A 109 9.69 -27.50 4.18
CA PHE A 109 9.32 -26.96 5.48
C PHE A 109 10.55 -26.48 6.23
N MET A 110 10.47 -25.33 6.87
CA MET A 110 11.55 -24.77 7.69
C MET A 110 11.01 -24.34 9.05
N LEU A 111 11.66 -24.81 10.12
CA LEU A 111 11.36 -24.47 11.51
C LEU A 111 12.41 -23.47 12.00
N PHE A 112 12.03 -22.22 12.20
CA PHE A 112 12.93 -21.17 12.71
C PHE A 112 12.73 -21.01 14.21
N HIS A 113 13.82 -21.11 14.98
CA HIS A 113 13.81 -20.92 16.42
C HIS A 113 15.09 -20.19 16.89
N TYR A 114 15.03 -19.60 18.08
CA TYR A 114 16.20 -18.93 18.66
C TYR A 114 17.20 -19.94 19.23
N GLU A 115 18.48 -19.57 19.21
CA GLU A 115 19.57 -20.36 19.84
C GLU A 115 19.42 -20.36 21.37
N ASP A 116 18.89 -19.29 21.94
CA ASP A 116 18.80 -19.03 23.37
C ASP A 116 17.35 -19.09 23.89
N ASP A 117 17.14 -19.52 25.13
CA ASP A 117 15.86 -19.62 25.80
C ASP A 117 15.25 -18.26 26.23
N THR A 118 15.86 -17.14 25.83
CA THR A 118 15.39 -15.79 26.20
C THR A 118 14.18 -15.35 25.41
N ARG A 119 13.98 -15.89 24.19
CA ARG A 119 12.83 -15.65 23.33
C ARG A 119 12.13 -16.96 22.99
N TRP A 120 10.82 -16.92 22.92
CA TRP A 120 9.97 -18.11 22.88
C TRP A 120 9.15 -18.26 21.61
N ASP A 121 9.08 -17.22 20.79
CA ASP A 121 8.42 -17.26 19.48
C ASP A 121 9.24 -18.09 18.51
N TRP A 122 8.56 -18.85 17.66
CA TRP A 122 9.17 -19.65 16.63
C TRP A 122 8.33 -19.62 15.36
N ARG A 123 8.90 -19.97 14.21
CA ARG A 123 8.19 -19.95 12.93
C ARG A 123 8.15 -21.30 12.28
N PHE A 124 7.00 -21.63 11.70
CA PHE A 124 6.84 -22.72 10.77
C PHE A 124 6.57 -22.17 9.37
N THR A 125 7.48 -22.47 8.44
CA THR A 125 7.53 -21.87 7.12
C THR A 125 7.45 -22.93 6.05
N TYR A 126 6.59 -22.72 5.06
CA TYR A 126 6.52 -23.45 3.81
C TYR A 126 7.21 -22.66 2.70
N CYS A 127 8.17 -23.28 2.02
CA CYS A 127 8.89 -22.70 0.89
C CYS A 127 8.61 -23.50 -0.37
N ARG A 128 8.35 -22.83 -1.48
CA ARG A 128 8.20 -23.45 -2.80
C ARG A 128 8.91 -22.66 -3.88
N LYS A 129 9.62 -23.38 -4.77
CA LYS A 129 10.17 -22.85 -6.01
C LYS A 129 9.19 -23.16 -7.14
N SER A 130 8.63 -22.13 -7.79
CA SER A 130 7.71 -22.29 -8.92
C SER A 130 8.46 -22.10 -10.23
N GLY A 131 8.35 -23.03 -11.18
CA GLY A 131 8.88 -22.89 -12.55
C GLY A 131 9.72 -24.07 -13.04
N ASN A 132 9.82 -24.23 -14.36
CA ASN A 132 10.74 -25.14 -15.03
C ASN A 132 12.17 -24.56 -15.00
N LYS A 133 13.20 -25.41 -15.18
CA LYS A 133 14.64 -25.05 -15.14
C LYS A 133 15.05 -23.86 -16.02
N GLU A 134 14.19 -23.43 -16.95
CA GLU A 134 14.43 -22.32 -17.89
C GLU A 134 13.74 -21.00 -17.49
N GLU A 135 12.86 -21.01 -16.45
CA GLU A 135 12.13 -19.83 -15.98
C GLU A 135 12.62 -19.47 -14.56
N THR A 136 13.27 -18.33 -14.41
CA THR A 136 13.70 -17.77 -13.12
C THR A 136 12.49 -17.23 -12.38
N THR A 137 11.86 -18.05 -11.52
CA THR A 137 10.88 -17.58 -10.55
C THR A 137 11.46 -17.59 -9.15
N ASP A 138 11.18 -16.53 -8.40
CA ASP A 138 11.58 -16.43 -6.98
C ASP A 138 10.91 -17.52 -6.14
N SER A 139 11.65 -18.06 -5.17
CA SER A 139 11.08 -18.97 -4.18
C SER A 139 10.05 -18.24 -3.33
N LYS A 140 8.83 -18.78 -3.25
CA LYS A 140 7.77 -18.26 -2.38
C LYS A 140 7.91 -18.84 -0.98
N ARG A 141 7.68 -18.00 0.02
CA ARG A 141 7.76 -18.33 1.43
C ARG A 141 6.48 -17.90 2.16
N TYR A 142 5.84 -18.83 2.84
CA TYR A 142 4.66 -18.58 3.66
C TYR A 142 4.92 -19.08 5.07
N THR A 143 4.63 -18.28 6.09
CA THR A 143 5.04 -18.61 7.46
C THR A 143 3.95 -18.34 8.49
N PHE A 144 3.86 -19.24 9.48
CA PHE A 144 3.13 -19.01 10.72
C PHE A 144 4.11 -18.59 11.82
N LEU A 145 3.78 -17.52 12.55
CA LEU A 145 4.44 -17.16 13.80
C LEU A 145 3.69 -17.85 14.93
N LEU A 146 4.42 -18.64 15.74
CA LEU A 146 3.89 -19.54 16.75
C LEU A 146 4.58 -19.28 18.10
N GLY A 147 4.04 -19.85 19.17
CA GLY A 147 4.64 -19.74 20.51
C GLY A 147 3.76 -18.98 21.51
N PRO A 148 4.28 -18.77 22.75
CA PRO A 148 3.55 -18.08 23.81
C PRO A 148 3.17 -16.64 23.44
N GLY A 149 1.90 -16.27 23.68
CA GLY A 149 1.38 -14.95 23.35
C GLY A 149 1.07 -14.73 21.87
N GLN A 150 1.14 -15.78 21.03
CA GLN A 150 0.70 -15.74 19.63
C GLN A 150 -0.71 -16.34 19.49
N SER A 151 -1.53 -15.77 18.59
CA SER A 151 -2.80 -16.40 18.23
C SER A 151 -2.55 -17.55 17.27
N CYS A 152 -2.49 -18.78 17.79
CA CYS A 152 -2.25 -19.98 16.98
C CYS A 152 -3.53 -20.61 16.40
N ARG A 153 -4.67 -19.91 16.48
CA ARG A 153 -5.96 -20.44 16.01
C ARG A 153 -5.92 -20.81 14.53
N THR A 154 -5.47 -19.89 13.66
CA THR A 154 -5.44 -20.11 12.21
C THR A 154 -4.54 -21.29 11.83
N ALA A 155 -3.34 -21.37 12.42
CA ALA A 155 -2.44 -22.51 12.22
C ALA A 155 -3.09 -23.82 12.65
N THR A 156 -3.75 -23.83 13.82
CA THR A 156 -4.47 -25.00 14.34
C THR A 156 -5.58 -25.46 13.40
N ASP A 157 -6.41 -24.51 12.93
CA ASP A 157 -7.54 -24.83 12.05
C ASP A 157 -7.04 -25.39 10.70
N ASN A 158 -6.00 -24.79 10.12
CA ASN A 158 -5.44 -25.22 8.84
C ASN A 158 -4.75 -26.58 8.95
N PHE A 159 -3.99 -26.85 10.01
CA PHE A 159 -3.34 -28.15 10.20
C PHE A 159 -4.36 -29.26 10.54
N MET A 160 -5.45 -28.94 11.23
CA MET A 160 -6.56 -29.88 11.40
C MET A 160 -7.23 -30.20 10.06
N ALA A 161 -7.41 -29.21 9.16
CA ALA A 161 -7.94 -29.47 7.83
C ALA A 161 -7.02 -30.37 6.98
N LEU A 162 -5.69 -30.21 7.10
CA LEU A 162 -4.73 -31.15 6.50
C LEU A 162 -4.85 -32.54 7.10
N TYR A 163 -4.95 -32.63 8.42
CA TYR A 163 -5.14 -33.93 9.12
C TYR A 163 -6.42 -34.67 8.67
N ASP A 164 -7.50 -33.92 8.44
CA ASP A 164 -8.77 -34.53 7.97
C ASP A 164 -8.65 -35.07 6.52
N LYS A 165 -7.72 -34.53 5.73
CA LYS A 165 -7.42 -34.98 4.35
C LYS A 165 -6.23 -35.92 4.23
N ARG A 166 -5.61 -36.38 5.34
CA ARG A 166 -4.34 -37.11 5.38
C ARG A 166 -4.23 -38.29 4.42
N ASP A 167 -5.34 -38.99 4.13
CA ASP A 167 -5.36 -40.15 3.26
C ASP A 167 -5.26 -39.79 1.73
N SER A 168 -5.33 -38.53 1.36
CA SER A 168 -5.36 -38.06 -0.03
C SER A 168 -4.70 -36.67 -0.22
N LEU A 169 -3.66 -36.39 0.57
CA LEU A 169 -2.97 -35.09 0.53
C LEU A 169 -2.22 -34.87 -0.79
N GLU A 170 -2.40 -33.69 -1.33
CA GLU A 170 -1.61 -33.15 -2.44
C GLU A 170 -0.85 -31.90 -2.00
N ILE A 171 0.21 -31.53 -2.73
CA ILE A 171 0.96 -30.28 -2.48
C ILE A 171 0.05 -29.05 -2.47
N LYS A 172 -0.99 -29.07 -3.28
CA LYS A 172 -1.99 -27.99 -3.31
C LYS A 172 -2.71 -27.80 -1.97
N ASP A 173 -2.98 -28.88 -1.23
CA ASP A 173 -3.61 -28.78 0.10
C ASP A 173 -2.70 -28.06 1.09
N ILE A 174 -1.39 -28.29 0.98
CA ILE A 174 -0.38 -27.56 1.78
C ILE A 174 -0.37 -26.09 1.38
N GLU A 175 -0.37 -25.77 0.07
CA GLU A 175 -0.44 -24.40 -0.41
C GLU A 175 -1.69 -23.68 0.11
N ASP A 176 -2.84 -24.35 0.07
CA ASP A 176 -4.10 -23.81 0.57
C ASP A 176 -4.07 -23.60 2.10
N ALA A 177 -3.39 -24.46 2.85
CA ALA A 177 -3.22 -24.32 4.31
C ALA A 177 -2.35 -23.12 4.72
N PHE A 178 -1.43 -22.70 3.86
CA PHE A 178 -0.58 -21.52 4.06
C PHE A 178 -1.11 -20.27 3.29
N ASN A 179 -2.30 -20.35 2.69
CA ASN A 179 -2.84 -19.30 1.85
C ASN A 179 -3.39 -18.13 2.67
N VAL A 180 -2.70 -16.98 2.58
CA VAL A 180 -3.07 -15.73 3.25
C VAL A 180 -4.40 -15.16 2.71
N GLU A 181 -4.75 -15.44 1.47
CA GLU A 181 -5.97 -14.92 0.84
C GLU A 181 -7.25 -15.52 1.45
N ALA A 182 -7.23 -16.80 1.82
CA ALA A 182 -8.35 -17.44 2.52
C ALA A 182 -8.59 -16.80 3.89
N LEU A 183 -7.53 -16.55 4.64
CA LEU A 183 -7.58 -15.82 5.91
C LEU A 183 -8.12 -14.38 5.72
N SER A 184 -7.64 -13.69 4.69
CA SER A 184 -8.08 -12.34 4.35
C SER A 184 -9.58 -12.28 4.08
N LYS A 185 -10.14 -13.23 3.34
CA LYS A 185 -11.58 -13.34 3.06
C LYS A 185 -12.40 -13.63 4.32
N GLU A 186 -11.93 -14.53 5.18
CA GLU A 186 -12.59 -14.84 6.45
C GLU A 186 -12.63 -13.60 7.37
N PHE A 187 -11.46 -12.97 7.57
CA PHE A 187 -11.35 -11.78 8.40
C PHE A 187 -12.22 -10.65 7.87
N PHE A 188 -12.20 -10.40 6.55
CA PHE A 188 -13.04 -9.39 5.91
C PHE A 188 -14.53 -9.63 6.18
N GLY A 189 -15.00 -10.87 6.02
CA GLY A 189 -16.42 -11.20 6.26
C GLY A 189 -16.85 -10.90 7.71
N LYS A 190 -16.02 -11.26 8.68
CA LYS A 190 -16.30 -11.01 10.11
C LYS A 190 -16.19 -9.53 10.48
N TYR A 191 -15.16 -8.84 9.96
CA TYR A 191 -14.99 -7.41 10.20
C TYR A 191 -16.13 -6.59 9.60
N LYS A 192 -16.55 -6.94 8.37
CA LYS A 192 -17.70 -6.32 7.70
C LYS A 192 -18.98 -6.48 8.52
N ALA A 193 -19.24 -7.66 9.07
CA ALA A 193 -20.39 -7.91 9.93
C ALA A 193 -20.39 -7.00 11.18
N GLN A 194 -19.22 -6.81 11.81
CA GLN A 194 -19.09 -5.88 12.93
C GLN A 194 -19.33 -4.42 12.48
N TYR A 195 -18.71 -4.00 11.39
CA TYR A 195 -18.92 -2.67 10.83
C TYR A 195 -20.40 -2.39 10.54
N GLU A 196 -21.09 -3.30 9.86
CA GLU A 196 -22.52 -3.19 9.55
C GLU A 196 -23.39 -3.14 10.83
N ALA A 197 -23.02 -3.90 11.88
CA ALA A 197 -23.72 -3.85 13.15
C ALA A 197 -23.63 -2.44 13.79
N PHE A 198 -22.42 -1.84 13.86
CA PHE A 198 -22.23 -0.48 14.39
C PHE A 198 -22.99 0.57 13.55
N VAL A 199 -22.92 0.51 12.22
CA VAL A 199 -23.64 1.44 11.33
C VAL A 199 -25.15 1.32 11.52
N ASN A 200 -25.69 0.09 11.49
CA ASN A 200 -27.12 -0.14 11.66
C ASN A 200 -27.64 0.36 13.01
N TYR A 201 -26.84 0.22 14.06
CA TYR A 201 -27.19 0.74 15.39
C TYR A 201 -27.28 2.28 15.40
N MET A 202 -26.35 2.99 14.75
CA MET A 202 -26.39 4.46 14.65
C MET A 202 -27.51 4.97 13.74
N VAL A 203 -27.83 4.24 12.65
CA VAL A 203 -28.88 4.60 11.70
C VAL A 203 -30.28 4.38 12.26
N ASP A 204 -30.45 3.46 13.23
CA ASP A 204 -31.74 3.19 13.87
C ASP A 204 -32.23 4.41 14.67
N PRO A 205 -33.37 5.02 14.28
CA PRO A 205 -33.92 6.18 14.96
C PRO A 205 -34.20 5.95 16.45
N ALA A 206 -34.45 4.69 16.86
CA ALA A 206 -34.71 4.34 18.25
C ALA A 206 -33.52 4.64 19.19
N ASN A 207 -32.29 4.68 18.66
CA ASN A 207 -31.08 4.92 19.40
C ASN A 207 -30.69 6.42 19.48
N GLY A 208 -31.45 7.32 18.80
CA GLY A 208 -31.35 8.77 18.94
C GLY A 208 -30.18 9.47 18.25
N MET A 209 -29.18 8.71 17.72
CA MET A 209 -27.94 9.29 17.16
C MET A 209 -28.06 9.76 15.71
N ARG A 210 -28.96 9.16 14.91
CA ARG A 210 -29.01 9.38 13.46
C ARG A 210 -29.09 10.87 13.10
N GLN A 211 -29.93 11.65 13.82
CA GLN A 211 -30.21 13.06 13.51
C GLN A 211 -28.97 13.95 13.71
N ASP A 212 -28.08 13.61 14.62
CA ASP A 212 -26.87 14.39 14.90
C ASP A 212 -25.79 14.16 13.83
N PHE A 213 -25.84 13.01 13.13
CA PHE A 213 -24.77 12.60 12.20
C PHE A 213 -25.12 12.79 10.74
N ILE A 214 -26.39 12.74 10.32
CA ILE A 214 -26.76 12.83 8.90
C ILE A 214 -26.39 14.19 8.29
N ASP A 215 -26.03 14.16 7.01
CA ASP A 215 -25.86 15.33 6.16
C ASP A 215 -27.11 15.54 5.32
N THR A 216 -27.82 16.65 5.54
CA THR A 216 -29.02 17.02 4.76
C THR A 216 -28.79 18.22 3.84
N ASP A 217 -27.58 18.81 3.85
CA ASP A 217 -27.24 20.01 3.08
C ASP A 217 -26.61 19.68 1.73
N PHE A 218 -27.41 19.07 0.84
CA PHE A 218 -27.02 18.84 -0.55
C PHE A 218 -28.25 18.88 -1.51
N ASP A 219 -27.98 19.08 -2.80
CA ASP A 219 -29.05 19.12 -3.82
C ASP A 219 -29.65 17.73 -4.07
N HIS A 220 -30.92 17.57 -3.75
CA HIS A 220 -31.70 16.35 -3.94
C HIS A 220 -32.32 16.21 -5.35
N THR A 221 -32.13 17.22 -6.23
CA THR A 221 -32.84 17.31 -7.52
C THR A 221 -32.52 16.12 -8.42
N GLY A 222 -33.53 15.34 -8.76
CA GLY A 222 -33.42 14.20 -9.66
C GLY A 222 -32.81 12.93 -9.04
N MET A 223 -32.52 12.92 -7.73
CA MET A 223 -32.03 11.75 -7.03
C MET A 223 -33.17 10.82 -6.60
N LYS A 224 -32.91 9.51 -6.60
CA LYS A 224 -33.83 8.52 -6.04
C LYS A 224 -33.74 8.52 -4.52
N ALA A 225 -34.82 8.13 -3.84
CA ALA A 225 -34.88 8.14 -2.37
C ALA A 225 -33.78 7.27 -1.68
N ASP A 226 -33.45 6.13 -2.29
CA ASP A 226 -32.36 5.27 -1.82
C ASP A 226 -30.98 5.96 -1.89
N LYS A 227 -30.71 6.71 -2.94
CA LYS A 227 -29.48 7.47 -3.10
C LYS A 227 -29.41 8.72 -2.21
N ILE A 228 -30.55 9.35 -1.93
CA ILE A 228 -30.64 10.47 -0.97
C ILE A 228 -30.26 9.95 0.41
N ARG A 229 -30.95 8.89 0.87
CA ARG A 229 -30.67 8.27 2.16
C ARG A 229 -29.22 7.81 2.29
N ASP A 230 -28.68 7.18 1.27
CA ASP A 230 -27.31 6.74 1.22
C ASP A 230 -26.33 7.92 1.43
N ARG A 231 -26.59 9.06 0.79
CA ARG A 231 -25.76 10.25 0.94
C ARG A 231 -25.93 10.91 2.30
N GLU A 232 -27.18 11.02 2.81
CA GLU A 232 -27.44 11.54 4.16
C GLU A 232 -26.68 10.76 5.24
N GLU A 233 -26.62 9.43 5.14
CA GLU A 233 -26.03 8.52 6.13
C GLU A 233 -24.50 8.32 5.94
N LYS A 234 -23.89 8.93 4.92
CA LYS A 234 -22.43 8.83 4.68
C LYS A 234 -21.58 9.25 5.89
N PRO A 235 -21.88 10.36 6.61
CA PRO A 235 -21.08 10.73 7.80
C PRO A 235 -21.11 9.67 8.91
N ILE A 236 -22.22 8.93 9.08
CA ILE A 236 -22.30 7.81 10.02
C ILE A 236 -21.32 6.71 9.62
N ARG A 237 -21.32 6.33 8.35
CA ARG A 237 -20.40 5.31 7.83
C ARG A 237 -18.93 5.71 7.95
N ASP A 238 -18.62 6.99 7.67
CA ASP A 238 -17.26 7.53 7.79
C ASP A 238 -16.81 7.57 9.27
N TYR A 239 -17.69 7.94 10.19
CA TYR A 239 -17.43 7.90 11.63
C TYR A 239 -17.11 6.47 12.11
N VAL A 240 -17.98 5.49 11.78
CA VAL A 240 -17.76 4.10 12.18
C VAL A 240 -16.48 3.52 11.58
N LYS A 241 -16.17 3.80 10.30
CA LYS A 241 -14.91 3.40 9.68
C LYS A 241 -13.71 3.93 10.47
N LYS A 242 -13.74 5.22 10.82
CA LYS A 242 -12.66 5.86 11.58
C LYS A 242 -12.51 5.24 12.97
N LEU A 243 -13.61 5.05 13.71
CA LEU A 243 -13.60 4.44 15.03
C LEU A 243 -13.02 3.02 14.99
N LEU A 244 -13.53 2.16 14.11
CA LEU A 244 -13.04 0.79 14.00
C LEU A 244 -11.58 0.76 13.49
N GLY A 245 -11.20 1.67 12.61
CA GLY A 245 -9.82 1.83 12.13
C GLY A 245 -8.85 2.16 13.26
N ARG A 246 -9.22 3.08 14.16
CA ARG A 246 -8.43 3.40 15.37
C ARG A 246 -8.27 2.17 16.28
N ILE A 247 -9.36 1.43 16.52
CA ILE A 247 -9.31 0.22 17.36
C ILE A 247 -8.39 -0.85 16.74
N VAL A 248 -8.47 -1.07 15.44
CA VAL A 248 -7.59 -2.03 14.74
C VAL A 248 -6.12 -1.56 14.79
N PHE A 249 -5.86 -0.27 14.64
CA PHE A 249 -4.49 0.26 14.81
C PHE A 249 -3.92 -0.04 16.20
N LEU A 250 -4.74 0.05 17.26
CA LEU A 250 -4.31 -0.33 18.60
C LEU A 250 -3.96 -1.81 18.71
N HIS A 251 -4.60 -2.70 17.92
CA HIS A 251 -4.22 -4.12 17.88
C HIS A 251 -2.83 -4.34 17.28
N PHE A 252 -2.41 -3.52 16.30
CA PHE A 252 -1.03 -3.55 15.83
C PHE A 252 -0.05 -3.03 16.88
N LEU A 253 -0.39 -1.96 17.61
CA LEU A 253 0.45 -1.41 18.67
C LEU A 253 0.63 -2.39 19.84
N GLN A 254 -0.46 -3.03 20.30
CA GLN A 254 -0.36 -4.04 21.37
C GLN A 254 0.48 -5.24 20.94
N LYS A 255 0.42 -5.64 19.65
CA LYS A 255 1.29 -6.69 19.12
C LYS A 255 2.78 -6.34 19.22
N LYS A 256 3.12 -5.07 19.04
CA LYS A 256 4.46 -4.51 19.26
C LYS A 256 4.87 -4.51 20.75
N GLY A 257 3.91 -4.71 21.66
CA GLY A 257 4.13 -4.59 23.11
C GLY A 257 4.31 -3.13 23.55
N TRP A 258 3.65 -2.19 22.89
CA TRP A 258 3.72 -0.76 23.21
C TRP A 258 2.53 -0.24 24.00
N LEU A 259 1.50 -1.05 24.23
CA LEU A 259 0.35 -0.69 25.04
C LEU A 259 0.40 -1.39 26.41
N GLY A 260 0.05 -0.65 27.46
CA GLY A 260 0.01 -1.18 28.81
C GLY A 260 1.37 -1.61 29.37
N VAL A 261 2.47 -0.96 28.96
CA VAL A 261 3.81 -1.28 29.45
C VAL A 261 3.89 -0.90 30.94
N PRO A 262 4.25 -1.84 31.85
CA PRO A 262 4.37 -1.51 33.27
C PRO A 262 5.41 -0.42 33.53
N ALA A 263 5.18 0.41 34.53
CA ALA A 263 6.13 1.44 34.94
C ALA A 263 7.51 0.82 35.26
N GLY A 264 8.58 1.36 34.65
CA GLY A 264 9.95 0.89 34.83
C GLY A 264 10.34 -0.29 33.94
N LYS A 265 9.46 -0.75 33.05
CA LYS A 265 9.76 -1.75 32.02
C LYS A 265 10.11 -1.11 30.68
N GLU A 266 10.81 -1.85 29.82
CA GLU A 266 11.20 -1.40 28.48
C GLU A 266 10.02 -1.46 27.50
N TRP A 267 10.07 -0.63 26.46
CA TRP A 267 9.12 -0.73 25.34
C TRP A 267 9.25 -2.10 24.65
N GLY A 268 8.10 -2.72 24.36
CA GLY A 268 8.00 -4.09 23.87
C GLY A 268 7.56 -5.10 24.93
N GLU A 269 7.59 -4.73 26.21
CA GLU A 269 7.13 -5.55 27.34
C GLU A 269 5.66 -5.26 27.74
N GLY A 270 4.89 -4.59 26.92
CA GLY A 270 3.48 -4.32 27.14
C GLY A 270 2.57 -5.54 26.95
N ASP A 271 1.30 -5.36 27.27
CA ASP A 271 0.29 -6.40 27.14
C ASP A 271 -0.12 -6.59 25.68
N ARG A 272 0.11 -7.78 25.12
CA ARG A 272 -0.20 -8.11 23.72
C ARG A 272 -1.69 -8.31 23.46
N ASP A 273 -2.51 -8.42 24.49
CA ASP A 273 -3.97 -8.48 24.48
C ASP A 273 -4.62 -7.28 25.19
N PHE A 274 -3.89 -6.16 25.28
CA PHE A 274 -4.27 -4.96 26.05
C PHE A 274 -5.72 -4.53 25.82
N MET A 275 -6.17 -4.44 24.58
CA MET A 275 -7.52 -3.96 24.25
C MET A 275 -8.62 -4.88 24.80
N LEU A 276 -8.45 -6.19 24.70
CA LEU A 276 -9.39 -7.16 25.24
C LEU A 276 -9.32 -7.19 26.78
N ASN A 277 -8.11 -7.13 27.34
CA ASN A 277 -7.89 -7.18 28.79
C ASN A 277 -8.41 -5.93 29.49
N ILE A 278 -8.22 -4.74 28.92
CA ILE A 278 -8.78 -3.49 29.48
C ILE A 278 -10.32 -3.52 29.48
N PHE A 279 -10.95 -4.05 28.42
CA PHE A 279 -12.39 -4.24 28.37
C PHE A 279 -12.88 -5.26 29.41
N LYS A 280 -12.25 -6.42 29.51
CA LYS A 280 -12.63 -7.49 30.46
C LYS A 280 -12.51 -7.04 31.92
N ASN A 281 -11.47 -6.28 32.26
CA ASN A 281 -11.22 -5.79 33.63
C ASN A 281 -11.97 -4.49 33.98
N ALA A 282 -12.61 -3.85 32.99
CA ALA A 282 -13.47 -2.70 33.23
C ALA A 282 -14.70 -3.07 34.05
N THR A 283 -15.17 -2.15 34.87
CA THR A 283 -16.44 -2.29 35.63
C THR A 283 -17.62 -2.33 34.67
N GLU A 284 -18.77 -2.91 35.05
CA GLU A 284 -19.96 -2.96 34.19
C GLU A 284 -20.38 -1.56 33.68
N ARG A 285 -20.28 -0.53 34.54
CA ARG A 285 -20.53 0.86 34.12
C ARG A 285 -19.56 1.31 33.00
N GLN A 286 -18.28 1.03 33.17
CA GLN A 286 -17.25 1.39 32.18
C GLN A 286 -17.41 0.59 30.86
N LYS A 287 -17.88 -0.67 30.92
CA LYS A 287 -18.18 -1.44 29.72
C LYS A 287 -19.35 -0.84 28.94
N GLU A 288 -20.41 -0.42 29.64
CA GLU A 288 -21.56 0.23 29.01
C GLU A 288 -21.21 1.61 28.41
N ASN A 289 -20.22 2.32 28.98
CA ASN A 289 -19.73 3.60 28.47
C ASN A 289 -18.30 3.47 27.94
N PHE A 290 -17.96 2.35 27.31
CA PHE A 290 -16.57 2.03 26.94
C PHE A 290 -15.96 3.03 25.96
N LEU A 291 -16.77 3.58 25.06
CA LEU A 291 -16.33 4.62 24.13
C LEU A 291 -15.94 5.89 24.89
N ASP A 292 -16.85 6.44 25.69
CA ASP A 292 -16.66 7.74 26.35
C ASP A 292 -15.68 7.67 27.54
N ASP A 293 -15.83 6.63 28.40
CA ASP A 293 -15.06 6.52 29.65
C ASP A 293 -13.63 6.03 29.44
N ILE A 294 -13.36 5.27 28.33
CA ILE A 294 -12.08 4.59 28.12
C ILE A 294 -11.46 4.91 26.76
N LEU A 295 -12.16 4.70 25.62
CA LEU A 295 -11.53 4.80 24.31
C LEU A 295 -11.21 6.23 23.92
N GLU A 296 -12.15 7.17 24.10
CA GLU A 296 -11.90 8.58 23.77
C GLU A 296 -10.79 9.17 24.64
N ASP A 297 -10.81 8.88 25.95
CA ASP A 297 -9.75 9.30 26.87
C ASP A 297 -8.38 8.68 26.49
N LEU A 298 -8.37 7.40 26.07
CA LEU A 298 -7.16 6.76 25.56
C LEU A 298 -6.66 7.41 24.26
N PHE A 299 -7.56 7.78 23.35
CA PHE A 299 -7.18 8.44 22.09
C PHE A 299 -6.59 9.83 22.36
N GLU A 300 -7.26 10.67 23.18
CA GLU A 300 -6.87 12.05 23.43
C GLU A 300 -5.70 12.16 24.42
N GLU A 301 -5.92 11.69 25.63
CA GLU A 301 -4.95 11.83 26.73
C GLU A 301 -3.84 10.77 26.67
N GLY A 302 -4.19 9.57 26.14
CA GLY A 302 -3.25 8.45 26.02
C GLY A 302 -2.30 8.58 24.81
N LEU A 303 -2.80 8.80 23.62
CA LEU A 303 -2.04 8.68 22.39
C LEU A 303 -1.70 10.01 21.70
N ASP A 304 -2.57 11.03 21.85
CA ASP A 304 -2.40 12.33 21.19
C ASP A 304 -1.76 13.41 22.07
N ARG A 305 -1.71 13.22 23.39
CA ARG A 305 -1.08 14.17 24.33
C ARG A 305 0.35 13.77 24.69
N ASN A 306 1.28 14.71 24.59
CA ASN A 306 2.66 14.50 25.00
C ASN A 306 2.78 14.44 26.53
N ARG A 307 3.33 13.34 27.05
CA ARG A 307 3.53 13.05 28.48
C ARG A 307 4.98 12.63 28.77
N SER A 308 5.92 12.97 27.91
CA SER A 308 7.33 12.61 28.05
C SER A 308 7.94 13.11 29.40
N ASP A 309 7.41 14.22 29.93
CA ASP A 309 7.75 14.76 31.25
C ASP A 309 7.40 13.84 32.43
N ARG A 310 6.45 12.90 32.21
CA ARG A 310 5.97 11.90 33.18
C ARG A 310 6.36 10.46 32.79
N GLY A 311 7.31 10.27 31.86
CA GLY A 311 7.74 8.96 31.40
C GLY A 311 6.66 8.20 30.62
N ASP A 312 5.79 8.91 29.90
CA ASP A 312 4.66 8.40 29.12
C ASP A 312 3.60 7.65 29.95
N LEU A 313 3.58 7.85 31.28
CA LEU A 313 2.60 7.21 32.15
C LEU A 313 1.20 7.77 31.91
N TYR A 314 0.24 6.84 31.84
CA TYR A 314 -1.17 7.11 31.62
C TYR A 314 -2.02 6.24 32.55
N ASP A 315 -3.06 6.83 33.16
CA ASP A 315 -4.03 6.10 34.01
C ASP A 315 -5.26 5.72 33.19
N THR A 316 -5.36 4.46 32.78
CA THR A 316 -6.52 3.94 32.05
C THR A 316 -7.81 3.91 32.86
N LYS A 317 -7.76 4.24 34.15
CA LYS A 317 -8.89 4.13 35.13
C LYS A 317 -9.44 2.71 35.29
N VAL A 318 -8.78 1.71 34.71
CA VAL A 318 -9.13 0.27 34.77
C VAL A 318 -8.16 -0.44 35.71
N GLU A 319 -8.68 -1.30 36.58
CA GLU A 319 -7.87 -2.07 37.50
C GLU A 319 -6.89 -3.01 36.75
N GLY A 320 -5.64 -3.03 37.23
CA GLY A 320 -4.56 -3.78 36.56
C GLY A 320 -3.79 -2.99 35.49
N PHE A 321 -4.32 -1.88 34.99
CA PHE A 321 -3.71 -1.05 33.93
C PHE A 321 -3.55 0.43 34.36
N ARG A 322 -3.64 0.74 35.64
CA ARG A 322 -3.39 2.08 36.14
C ARG A 322 -1.91 2.44 36.10
N ASN A 323 -1.62 3.68 35.66
CA ASN A 323 -0.25 4.18 35.56
C ASN A 323 0.68 3.28 34.72
N CYS A 324 0.18 2.74 33.61
CA CYS A 324 0.98 2.08 32.60
C CYS A 324 1.51 3.08 31.55
N ARG A 325 2.56 2.69 30.84
CA ARG A 325 3.08 3.50 29.74
C ARG A 325 2.25 3.26 28.48
N ILE A 326 1.86 4.36 27.84
CA ILE A 326 1.19 4.39 26.53
C ILE A 326 1.98 5.36 25.63
N PRO A 327 2.28 5.03 24.36
CA PRO A 327 3.10 5.87 23.51
C PRO A 327 2.39 7.16 23.10
N TYR A 328 3.12 8.26 23.06
CA TYR A 328 2.69 9.48 22.38
C TYR A 328 2.97 9.36 20.89
N LEU A 329 1.95 9.45 20.03
CA LEU A 329 2.09 9.20 18.60
C LEU A 329 1.95 10.45 17.73
N ASN A 330 1.17 11.44 18.14
CA ASN A 330 1.01 12.75 17.46
C ASN A 330 0.78 12.68 15.95
N GLY A 331 0.07 11.68 15.44
CA GLY A 331 -0.05 11.43 13.99
C GLY A 331 -1.31 11.96 13.30
N GLY A 332 -2.18 12.70 14.00
CA GLY A 332 -3.47 13.14 13.44
C GLY A 332 -4.54 12.06 13.39
N LEU A 333 -4.18 10.77 13.55
CA LEU A 333 -5.14 9.65 13.55
C LEU A 333 -6.10 9.72 14.74
N PHE A 334 -5.61 10.14 15.92
CA PHE A 334 -6.36 10.22 17.17
C PHE A 334 -6.90 11.63 17.45
N GLU A 335 -6.53 12.61 16.64
CA GLU A 335 -7.02 13.98 16.73
C GLU A 335 -8.55 14.03 16.55
N ARG A 336 -9.25 14.75 17.45
CA ARG A 336 -10.71 14.91 17.38
C ARG A 336 -11.11 15.79 16.21
N ASP A 337 -11.98 15.28 15.36
CA ASP A 337 -12.65 16.06 14.31
C ASP A 337 -14.10 16.43 14.68
N ASN A 338 -14.81 17.04 13.75
CA ASN A 338 -16.20 17.46 13.97
C ASN A 338 -17.18 16.28 14.17
N LEU A 339 -16.86 15.08 13.66
CA LEU A 339 -17.67 13.89 13.86
C LEU A 339 -17.45 13.30 15.26
N ASP A 340 -16.22 13.34 15.79
CA ASP A 340 -15.89 12.86 17.12
C ASP A 340 -16.51 13.74 18.25
N LYS A 341 -16.89 14.98 17.93
CA LYS A 341 -17.54 15.88 18.89
C LYS A 341 -19.04 15.62 19.03
N LYS A 342 -19.61 14.79 18.15
CA LYS A 342 -21.05 14.45 18.18
C LYS A 342 -21.31 13.34 19.19
N PRO A 343 -22.44 13.38 19.92
CA PRO A 343 -22.73 12.35 20.90
C PRO A 343 -22.93 10.99 20.25
N SER A 344 -22.14 10.02 20.65
CA SER A 344 -22.23 8.63 20.18
C SER A 344 -22.11 7.67 21.36
N HIS A 345 -22.93 6.65 21.37
CA HIS A 345 -22.96 5.64 22.42
C HIS A 345 -23.24 4.26 21.84
N PHE A 346 -22.54 3.24 22.33
CA PHE A 346 -22.75 1.85 21.94
C PHE A 346 -22.78 0.94 23.17
N PRO A 347 -23.76 0.02 23.27
CA PRO A 347 -23.80 -0.97 24.34
C PRO A 347 -22.52 -1.81 24.42
N ALA A 348 -22.17 -2.29 25.62
CA ALA A 348 -21.00 -3.12 25.89
C ALA A 348 -20.84 -4.30 24.91
N SER A 349 -21.95 -4.92 24.49
CA SER A 349 -21.95 -6.10 23.59
C SER A 349 -21.31 -5.83 22.22
N TYR A 350 -21.32 -4.58 21.72
CA TYR A 350 -20.70 -4.22 20.45
C TYR A 350 -19.16 -4.27 20.55
N PHE A 351 -18.61 -3.71 21.61
CA PHE A 351 -17.17 -3.75 21.87
C PHE A 351 -16.70 -5.15 22.26
N ASP A 352 -17.46 -5.89 23.08
CA ASP A 352 -17.15 -7.29 23.41
C ASP A 352 -17.06 -8.15 22.14
N GLY A 353 -18.04 -8.04 21.25
CA GLY A 353 -18.06 -8.76 19.99
C GLY A 353 -16.87 -8.40 19.08
N LEU A 354 -16.57 -7.10 18.93
CA LEU A 354 -15.47 -6.61 18.12
C LEU A 354 -14.10 -7.05 18.66
N LEU A 355 -13.82 -6.78 19.94
CA LEU A 355 -12.53 -7.08 20.58
C LEU A 355 -12.28 -8.58 20.68
N THR A 356 -13.32 -9.38 20.99
CA THR A 356 -13.23 -10.85 20.98
C THR A 356 -12.95 -11.37 19.56
N MET A 357 -13.59 -10.82 18.54
CA MET A 357 -13.32 -11.19 17.13
C MET A 357 -11.88 -10.86 16.74
N LEU A 358 -11.40 -9.66 17.03
CA LEU A 358 -10.04 -9.23 16.69
C LEU A 358 -8.97 -10.07 17.39
N SER A 359 -9.15 -10.42 18.67
CA SER A 359 -8.21 -11.24 19.45
C SER A 359 -8.01 -12.67 18.91
N GLN A 360 -8.91 -13.14 18.04
CA GLN A 360 -8.78 -14.47 17.42
C GLN A 360 -7.73 -14.51 16.30
N TYR A 361 -7.26 -13.36 15.83
CA TYR A 361 -6.33 -13.27 14.71
C TYR A 361 -4.95 -12.81 15.17
N ASN A 362 -3.92 -13.34 14.50
CA ASN A 362 -2.58 -12.81 14.66
C ASN A 362 -2.42 -11.59 13.76
N PHE A 363 -2.01 -10.46 14.34
CA PHE A 363 -1.72 -9.23 13.60
C PHE A 363 -0.23 -9.17 13.29
N THR A 364 0.12 -8.98 12.03
CA THR A 364 1.51 -8.81 11.62
C THR A 364 1.78 -7.33 11.41
N ILE A 365 2.85 -6.82 12.00
CA ILE A 365 3.14 -5.39 11.97
C ILE A 365 3.61 -4.95 10.57
N ASP A 366 4.27 -5.85 9.82
CA ASP A 366 4.84 -5.58 8.50
C ASP A 366 3.94 -6.10 7.36
N GLU A 367 3.89 -5.37 6.24
CA GLU A 367 3.11 -5.80 5.08
C GLU A 367 3.77 -6.96 4.35
N ASN A 368 2.96 -7.92 3.91
CA ASN A 368 3.43 -9.08 3.18
C ASN A 368 3.97 -8.75 1.78
N ASP A 369 5.07 -9.39 1.41
CA ASP A 369 5.61 -9.38 0.05
C ASP A 369 4.95 -10.48 -0.82
N PRO A 370 4.83 -10.34 -2.15
CA PRO A 370 4.31 -11.39 -3.03
C PRO A 370 5.04 -12.74 -2.89
N ASN A 371 6.33 -12.69 -2.55
CA ASN A 371 7.18 -13.88 -2.40
C ASN A 371 7.45 -14.26 -0.94
N ASP A 372 7.02 -13.44 0.04
CA ASP A 372 7.24 -13.65 1.46
C ASP A 372 6.04 -13.16 2.27
N ALA A 373 5.21 -14.07 2.72
CA ALA A 373 3.99 -13.74 3.43
C ALA A 373 3.90 -14.45 4.79
N GLU A 374 3.51 -13.70 5.82
CA GLU A 374 3.09 -14.23 7.11
C GLU A 374 1.58 -14.47 7.10
N VAL A 375 1.15 -15.65 7.57
CA VAL A 375 -0.27 -16.00 7.68
C VAL A 375 -0.88 -15.32 8.91
N GLY A 376 -1.23 -14.05 8.73
CA GLY A 376 -1.79 -13.16 9.75
C GLY A 376 -2.49 -11.98 9.10
N VAL A 377 -3.13 -11.12 9.92
CA VAL A 377 -3.74 -9.87 9.45
C VAL A 377 -2.64 -8.81 9.33
N ASP A 378 -2.33 -8.40 8.11
CA ASP A 378 -1.34 -7.37 7.83
C ASP A 378 -1.99 -6.00 7.52
N PRO A 379 -1.23 -4.89 7.56
CA PRO A 379 -1.77 -3.57 7.26
C PRO A 379 -2.38 -3.44 5.86
N GLU A 380 -1.91 -4.20 4.87
CA GLU A 380 -2.48 -4.21 3.53
C GLU A 380 -3.91 -4.79 3.51
N MET A 381 -4.17 -5.83 4.32
CA MET A 381 -5.53 -6.38 4.41
C MET A 381 -6.53 -5.32 4.86
N LEU A 382 -6.12 -4.38 5.73
CA LEU A 382 -6.97 -3.25 6.10
C LEU A 382 -7.30 -2.38 4.88
N GLY A 383 -6.31 -2.08 4.04
CA GLY A 383 -6.53 -1.34 2.80
C GLY A 383 -7.59 -2.02 1.93
N ARG A 384 -7.45 -3.34 1.69
CA ARG A 384 -8.43 -4.14 0.93
C ARG A 384 -9.83 -4.12 1.58
N ILE A 385 -9.91 -4.23 2.91
CA ILE A 385 -11.18 -4.21 3.64
C ILE A 385 -11.86 -2.85 3.48
N PHE A 386 -11.15 -1.77 3.72
CA PHE A 386 -11.71 -0.43 3.63
C PHE A 386 -12.13 -0.07 2.19
N GLU A 387 -11.35 -0.43 1.18
CA GLU A 387 -11.75 -0.26 -0.21
C GLU A 387 -13.03 -1.06 -0.56
N ASN A 388 -13.15 -2.30 -0.06
CA ASN A 388 -14.34 -3.11 -0.26
C ASN A 388 -15.57 -2.64 0.56
N LEU A 389 -15.37 -1.89 1.64
CA LEU A 389 -16.44 -1.24 2.42
C LEU A 389 -16.91 0.09 1.79
N LEU A 390 -16.25 0.59 0.75
CA LEU A 390 -16.75 1.71 -0.04
C LEU A 390 -17.92 1.19 -0.90
N GLU A 391 -19.14 1.49 -0.51
CA GLU A 391 -20.37 0.94 -1.11
C GLU A 391 -20.57 1.30 -2.59
N ASP A 392 -19.95 2.40 -3.05
CA ASP A 392 -20.04 2.92 -4.42
C ASP A 392 -18.87 2.50 -5.34
N ASN A 393 -18.07 1.49 -4.99
CA ASN A 393 -16.88 1.10 -5.77
C ASN A 393 -17.18 0.81 -7.25
N LYS A 394 -18.34 0.19 -7.55
CA LYS A 394 -18.75 -0.08 -8.93
C LYS A 394 -19.14 1.19 -9.69
N ASP A 395 -19.77 2.15 -9.04
CA ASP A 395 -20.18 3.42 -9.64
C ASP A 395 -18.97 4.40 -9.73
N LYS A 396 -17.98 4.28 -8.86
CA LYS A 396 -16.75 5.10 -8.82
C LYS A 396 -15.57 4.47 -9.57
N GLY A 397 -15.64 3.17 -9.91
CA GLY A 397 -14.62 2.47 -10.68
C GLY A 397 -13.29 2.26 -9.95
N ALA A 398 -13.29 2.23 -8.60
CA ALA A 398 -12.13 1.98 -7.78
C ALA A 398 -11.97 0.45 -7.52
N PHE A 399 -10.78 -0.10 -7.76
CA PHE A 399 -10.49 -1.52 -7.64
C PHE A 399 -9.14 -1.74 -6.97
N TYR A 400 -9.08 -2.67 -6.02
CA TYR A 400 -7.85 -3.05 -5.37
C TYR A 400 -6.86 -3.70 -6.34
N THR A 401 -5.61 -3.22 -6.36
CA THR A 401 -4.59 -3.69 -7.29
C THR A 401 -3.77 -4.82 -6.66
N PRO A 402 -3.62 -5.99 -7.34
CA PRO A 402 -2.79 -7.10 -6.86
C PRO A 402 -1.33 -6.68 -6.59
N LYS A 403 -0.72 -7.27 -5.55
CA LYS A 403 0.67 -6.98 -5.12
C LYS A 403 1.70 -7.15 -6.23
N GLU A 404 1.55 -8.17 -7.05
CA GLU A 404 2.45 -8.48 -8.16
C GLU A 404 2.48 -7.33 -9.19
N ILE A 405 1.31 -6.78 -9.49
CA ILE A 405 1.17 -5.61 -10.38
C ILE A 405 1.81 -4.38 -9.75
N VAL A 406 1.52 -4.14 -8.47
CA VAL A 406 2.10 -3.01 -7.72
C VAL A 406 3.62 -3.10 -7.72
N GLN A 407 4.19 -4.26 -7.38
CA GLN A 407 5.63 -4.47 -7.34
C GLN A 407 6.28 -4.25 -8.71
N TYR A 408 5.71 -4.82 -9.77
CA TYR A 408 6.19 -4.64 -11.13
C TYR A 408 6.22 -3.16 -11.53
N MET A 409 5.08 -2.46 -11.37
CA MET A 409 4.98 -1.05 -11.74
C MET A 409 5.91 -0.16 -10.91
N CYS A 410 6.07 -0.42 -9.62
CA CYS A 410 7.00 0.29 -8.74
C CYS A 410 8.46 0.10 -9.18
N ARG A 411 8.88 -1.15 -9.44
CA ARG A 411 10.24 -1.46 -9.90
C ARG A 411 10.55 -0.83 -11.24
N GLU A 412 9.69 -1.00 -12.25
CA GLU A 412 9.91 -0.41 -13.57
C GLU A 412 9.95 1.12 -13.53
N SER A 413 9.10 1.76 -12.73
CA SER A 413 9.12 3.22 -12.54
C SER A 413 10.41 3.69 -11.89
N LEU A 414 10.87 2.99 -10.87
CA LEU A 414 12.13 3.31 -10.17
C LEU A 414 13.34 3.09 -11.07
N ILE A 415 13.37 1.99 -11.81
CA ILE A 415 14.42 1.70 -12.81
C ILE A 415 14.48 2.82 -13.86
N ALA A 416 13.34 3.19 -14.44
CA ALA A 416 13.28 4.24 -15.45
C ALA A 416 13.77 5.60 -14.91
N TYR A 417 13.43 5.92 -13.65
CA TYR A 417 13.92 7.12 -12.98
C TYR A 417 15.43 7.08 -12.73
N LEU A 418 15.95 6.01 -12.15
CA LEU A 418 17.37 5.88 -11.80
C LEU A 418 18.27 5.84 -13.05
N GLN A 419 17.79 5.25 -14.14
CA GLN A 419 18.49 5.20 -15.45
C GLN A 419 18.48 6.55 -16.20
N THR A 420 17.74 7.55 -15.70
CA THR A 420 17.70 8.89 -16.31
C THR A 420 19.06 9.55 -16.18
N ASP A 421 19.56 10.07 -17.30
CA ASP A 421 20.86 10.74 -17.41
C ASP A 421 22.08 9.83 -17.09
N GLN A 422 21.90 8.49 -17.16
CA GLN A 422 22.96 7.51 -17.00
C GLN A 422 23.46 7.01 -18.36
N ARG A 423 24.73 6.58 -18.42
CA ARG A 423 25.32 5.98 -19.61
C ARG A 423 24.61 4.66 -19.96
N GLU A 424 24.58 4.29 -21.24
CA GLU A 424 23.90 3.08 -21.69
C GLU A 424 24.45 1.80 -21.04
N GLU A 425 25.78 1.75 -20.84
CA GLU A 425 26.49 0.63 -20.19
C GLU A 425 26.06 0.44 -18.70
N ASP A 426 25.67 1.52 -18.02
CA ASP A 426 25.29 1.51 -16.59
C ASP A 426 23.82 1.09 -16.37
N LYS A 427 22.99 1.15 -17.39
CA LYS A 427 21.56 0.89 -17.26
C LYS A 427 21.23 -0.54 -16.81
N ASN A 428 22.00 -1.52 -17.30
CA ASN A 428 21.77 -2.91 -16.95
C ASN A 428 22.11 -3.20 -15.48
N CYS A 429 23.22 -2.67 -14.94
CA CYS A 429 23.56 -2.87 -13.54
C CYS A 429 22.56 -2.18 -12.60
N ILE A 430 22.03 -0.99 -12.97
CA ILE A 430 20.97 -0.33 -12.23
C ILE A 430 19.69 -1.18 -12.21
N ARG A 431 19.28 -1.75 -13.34
CA ARG A 431 18.13 -2.66 -13.39
C ARG A 431 18.33 -3.88 -12.50
N GLN A 432 19.50 -4.52 -12.59
CA GLN A 432 19.83 -5.66 -11.75
C GLN A 432 19.85 -5.29 -10.27
N PHE A 433 20.42 -4.13 -9.89
CA PHE A 433 20.40 -3.63 -8.53
C PHE A 433 18.97 -3.49 -7.97
N VAL A 434 18.07 -2.82 -8.67
CA VAL A 434 16.67 -2.65 -8.22
C VAL A 434 15.94 -3.99 -8.12
N THR A 435 16.26 -4.95 -8.99
CA THR A 435 15.61 -6.27 -9.01
C THR A 435 16.12 -7.18 -7.89
N THR A 436 17.43 -7.18 -7.63
CA THR A 436 18.10 -8.09 -6.68
C THR A 436 18.43 -7.45 -5.34
N HIS A 437 18.40 -6.11 -5.26
CA HIS A 437 18.86 -5.30 -4.13
C HIS A 437 20.32 -5.59 -3.74
N ASP A 438 21.18 -5.84 -4.75
CA ASP A 438 22.60 -6.07 -4.55
C ASP A 438 23.41 -4.81 -4.89
N ALA A 439 23.86 -4.08 -3.87
CA ALA A 439 24.62 -2.84 -4.01
C ALA A 439 26.02 -3.03 -4.61
N ALA A 440 26.57 -4.26 -4.61
CA ALA A 440 27.87 -4.53 -5.23
C ALA A 440 27.84 -4.32 -6.77
N LEU A 441 26.66 -4.43 -7.38
CA LEU A 441 26.47 -4.21 -8.81
C LEU A 441 26.65 -2.75 -9.24
N LEU A 442 26.53 -1.80 -8.31
CA LEU A 442 26.58 -0.36 -8.62
C LEU A 442 28.01 0.18 -8.76
N GLY A 443 29.00 -0.44 -8.13
CA GLY A 443 30.38 0.07 -8.16
C GLY A 443 30.47 1.56 -7.79
N ASP A 444 31.03 2.36 -8.69
CA ASP A 444 31.22 3.80 -8.50
C ASP A 444 29.92 4.63 -8.56
N LEU A 445 28.80 4.04 -9.05
CA LEU A 445 27.51 4.71 -9.13
C LEU A 445 26.77 4.77 -7.78
N LYS A 446 27.28 4.12 -6.75
CA LYS A 446 26.61 3.92 -5.47
C LYS A 446 26.14 5.23 -4.83
N GLU A 447 26.99 6.25 -4.76
CA GLU A 447 26.69 7.56 -4.17
C GLU A 447 25.65 8.34 -4.99
N ASP A 448 25.77 8.35 -6.34
CA ASP A 448 24.79 9.03 -7.22
C ASP A 448 23.41 8.37 -7.12
N ILE A 449 23.37 7.05 -7.10
CA ILE A 449 22.10 6.30 -6.98
C ILE A 449 21.45 6.53 -5.60
N ASP A 450 22.23 6.54 -4.51
CA ASP A 450 21.67 6.83 -3.17
C ASP A 450 21.11 8.25 -3.10
N GLN A 451 21.82 9.24 -3.65
CA GLN A 451 21.32 10.62 -3.71
C GLN A 451 20.02 10.72 -4.52
N LYS A 452 19.93 10.04 -5.66
CA LYS A 452 18.69 9.96 -6.45
C LYS A 452 17.56 9.31 -5.67
N LEU A 453 17.81 8.23 -4.94
CA LEU A 453 16.83 7.58 -4.07
C LEU A 453 16.34 8.48 -2.92
N CYS A 454 17.23 9.33 -2.38
CA CYS A 454 16.88 10.33 -1.37
C CYS A 454 15.96 11.44 -1.92
N ASP A 455 16.22 11.90 -3.15
CA ASP A 455 15.63 13.13 -3.70
C ASP A 455 14.36 12.90 -4.52
N VAL A 456 14.05 11.66 -4.91
CA VAL A 456 12.91 11.33 -5.77
C VAL A 456 11.58 11.85 -5.23
N LYS A 457 10.74 12.45 -6.10
CA LYS A 457 9.39 12.91 -5.78
C LYS A 457 8.35 12.08 -6.53
N ILE A 458 7.50 11.39 -5.77
CA ILE A 458 6.56 10.37 -6.26
C ILE A 458 5.15 10.82 -5.94
N CYS A 459 4.24 10.70 -6.90
CA CYS A 459 2.84 11.03 -6.71
C CYS A 459 1.91 9.91 -7.20
N ASP A 460 0.91 9.59 -6.39
CA ASP A 460 -0.29 8.87 -6.81
C ASP A 460 -1.50 9.82 -6.68
N PRO A 461 -2.04 10.35 -7.80
CA PRO A 461 -3.14 11.31 -7.75
C PRO A 461 -4.52 10.68 -7.53
N ALA A 462 -4.60 9.36 -7.36
CA ALA A 462 -5.79 8.60 -6.95
C ALA A 462 -5.37 7.50 -5.97
N ILE A 463 -4.77 7.93 -4.85
CA ILE A 463 -3.97 7.08 -3.97
C ILE A 463 -4.75 5.89 -3.38
N GLY A 464 -6.08 5.99 -3.23
CA GLY A 464 -6.87 4.97 -2.57
C GLY A 464 -6.34 4.65 -1.17
N SER A 465 -6.23 3.37 -0.84
CA SER A 465 -5.63 2.90 0.41
C SER A 465 -4.09 2.94 0.41
N GLY A 466 -3.44 3.50 -0.61
CA GLY A 466 -1.99 3.69 -0.66
C GLY A 466 -1.19 2.51 -1.22
N ALA A 467 -1.76 1.65 -2.05
CA ALA A 467 -1.07 0.44 -2.55
C ALA A 467 0.25 0.75 -3.28
N PHE A 468 0.24 1.68 -4.25
CA PHE A 468 1.44 2.04 -5.01
C PHE A 468 2.47 2.82 -4.19
N PRO A 469 2.09 3.85 -3.41
CA PRO A 469 3.02 4.54 -2.53
C PRO A 469 3.66 3.63 -1.48
N MET A 470 2.93 2.66 -0.91
CA MET A 470 3.49 1.65 -0.02
C MET A 470 4.45 0.71 -0.75
N GLY A 471 4.12 0.31 -1.99
CA GLY A 471 5.02 -0.45 -2.85
C GLY A 471 6.34 0.28 -3.12
N LEU A 472 6.27 1.59 -3.43
CA LEU A 472 7.47 2.42 -3.62
C LEU A 472 8.24 2.70 -2.33
N LEU A 473 7.55 2.92 -1.20
CA LEU A 473 8.21 2.99 0.10
C LEU A 473 9.08 1.76 0.34
N ARG A 474 8.54 0.58 0.06
CA ARG A 474 9.25 -0.71 0.23
C ARG A 474 10.45 -0.84 -0.73
N GLU A 475 10.26 -0.58 -2.02
CA GLU A 475 11.35 -0.69 -3.00
C GLU A 475 12.46 0.34 -2.73
N LEU A 476 12.13 1.59 -2.40
CA LEU A 476 13.09 2.61 -1.97
C LEU A 476 13.83 2.19 -0.70
N PHE A 477 13.11 1.66 0.28
CA PHE A 477 13.70 1.18 1.52
C PHE A 477 14.67 0.04 1.28
N PHE A 478 14.32 -0.94 0.44
CA PHE A 478 15.21 -2.06 0.11
C PHE A 478 16.45 -1.61 -0.65
N CYS A 479 16.31 -0.74 -1.63
CA CYS A 479 17.44 -0.18 -2.36
C CYS A 479 18.39 0.61 -1.43
N ARG A 480 17.85 1.51 -0.60
CA ARG A 480 18.66 2.29 0.34
C ARG A 480 19.27 1.44 1.45
N SER A 481 18.53 0.45 1.94
CA SER A 481 19.05 -0.51 2.93
C SER A 481 20.20 -1.36 2.41
N ALA A 482 20.21 -1.68 1.12
CA ALA A 482 21.32 -2.41 0.50
C ALA A 482 22.58 -1.54 0.38
N ILE A 483 22.43 -0.22 0.30
CA ILE A 483 23.53 0.75 0.23
C ILE A 483 24.05 1.13 1.62
N GLU A 484 23.17 1.20 2.63
CA GLU A 484 23.46 1.68 4.00
C GLU A 484 24.28 0.63 4.79
N PRO A 485 25.49 0.96 5.26
CA PRO A 485 26.32 0.00 6.00
C PRO A 485 25.80 -0.31 7.41
N ASN A 486 25.02 0.62 8.03
CA ASN A 486 24.50 0.49 9.40
C ASN A 486 22.97 0.39 9.42
N ILE A 487 22.41 -0.46 8.56
CA ILE A 487 20.95 -0.55 8.35
C ILE A 487 20.18 -0.85 9.65
N VAL A 488 20.71 -1.67 10.56
CA VAL A 488 20.03 -2.05 11.81
C VAL A 488 19.77 -0.83 12.71
N GLU A 489 20.64 0.19 12.65
CA GLU A 489 20.50 1.42 13.42
C GLU A 489 19.69 2.48 12.69
N ASN A 490 19.76 2.51 11.35
CA ASN A 490 19.22 3.57 10.50
C ASN A 490 17.90 3.22 9.81
N ALA A 491 17.37 2.01 9.94
CA ALA A 491 16.16 1.55 9.22
C ALA A 491 14.95 2.49 9.41
N ALA A 492 14.63 2.84 10.65
CA ALA A 492 13.50 3.74 10.96
C ALA A 492 13.72 5.14 10.35
N ASN A 493 14.94 5.67 10.44
CA ASN A 493 15.30 6.99 9.88
C ASN A 493 15.17 7.01 8.36
N ILE A 494 15.61 5.96 7.67
CA ILE A 494 15.48 5.83 6.22
C ILE A 494 14.01 5.81 5.82
N LYS A 495 13.16 5.01 6.46
CA LYS A 495 11.71 4.97 6.18
C LYS A 495 11.05 6.31 6.48
N ARG A 496 11.38 6.94 7.61
CA ARG A 496 10.87 8.27 7.98
C ARG A 496 11.22 9.32 6.92
N HIS A 497 12.46 9.30 6.44
CA HIS A 497 12.91 10.19 5.36
C HIS A 497 12.09 9.96 4.08
N ILE A 498 11.90 8.70 3.65
CA ILE A 498 11.12 8.36 2.44
C ILE A 498 9.70 8.88 2.57
N ILE A 499 9.03 8.63 3.68
CA ILE A 499 7.65 9.04 3.91
C ILE A 499 7.50 10.57 3.93
N GLN A 500 8.41 11.28 4.57
CA GLN A 500 8.35 12.74 4.69
C GLN A 500 8.75 13.48 3.42
N ASN A 501 9.68 12.93 2.63
CA ASN A 501 10.32 13.68 1.54
C ASN A 501 10.02 13.16 0.13
N ASN A 502 9.68 11.86 -0.02
CA ASN A 502 9.57 11.27 -1.34
C ASN A 502 8.12 11.08 -1.80
N ILE A 503 7.16 10.82 -0.89
CA ILE A 503 5.84 10.29 -1.22
C ILE A 503 4.76 11.35 -1.06
N TYR A 504 3.89 11.46 -2.09
CA TYR A 504 2.74 12.36 -2.17
C TYR A 504 1.55 11.59 -2.73
N GLY A 505 0.35 11.94 -2.27
CA GLY A 505 -0.86 11.32 -2.77
C GLY A 505 -2.11 12.15 -2.52
N VAL A 506 -3.10 11.98 -3.40
CA VAL A 506 -4.39 12.66 -3.30
C VAL A 506 -5.50 11.66 -3.55
N ASP A 507 -6.56 11.74 -2.76
CA ASP A 507 -7.81 11.01 -3.02
C ASP A 507 -9.02 11.84 -2.67
N ILE A 508 -10.11 11.65 -3.37
CA ILE A 508 -11.37 12.33 -3.11
C ILE A 508 -12.06 11.82 -1.83
N GLU A 509 -11.80 10.57 -1.46
CA GLU A 509 -12.40 9.91 -0.32
C GLU A 509 -11.51 10.04 0.93
N ARG A 510 -12.02 10.72 1.97
CA ARG A 510 -11.31 10.92 3.23
C ARG A 510 -10.88 9.60 3.87
N GLY A 511 -11.80 8.61 3.90
CA GLY A 511 -11.49 7.30 4.51
C GLY A 511 -10.33 6.57 3.82
N ALA A 512 -10.15 6.72 2.51
CA ALA A 512 -9.02 6.18 1.78
C ALA A 512 -7.70 6.86 2.20
N VAL A 513 -7.71 8.20 2.31
CA VAL A 513 -6.57 9.00 2.79
C VAL A 513 -6.15 8.58 4.21
N ASP A 514 -7.13 8.43 5.11
CA ASP A 514 -6.86 8.04 6.51
C ASP A 514 -6.23 6.64 6.59
N ILE A 515 -6.68 5.69 5.77
CA ILE A 515 -6.08 4.34 5.69
C ILE A 515 -4.68 4.38 5.09
N ALA A 516 -4.45 5.16 4.04
CA ALA A 516 -3.12 5.31 3.47
C ALA A 516 -2.13 5.84 4.53
N ARG A 517 -2.53 6.89 5.27
CA ARG A 517 -1.72 7.44 6.38
C ARG A 517 -1.45 6.40 7.46
N LEU A 518 -2.48 5.65 7.87
CA LEU A 518 -2.37 4.58 8.87
C LEU A 518 -1.33 3.53 8.45
N ARG A 519 -1.34 3.08 7.20
CA ARG A 519 -0.37 2.11 6.68
C ARG A 519 1.06 2.66 6.72
N PHE A 520 1.27 3.93 6.36
CA PHE A 520 2.59 4.57 6.48
C PHE A 520 3.08 4.60 7.94
N TRP A 521 2.22 4.95 8.88
CA TRP A 521 2.57 4.97 10.30
C TRP A 521 2.90 3.57 10.82
N LEU A 522 2.10 2.55 10.46
CA LEU A 522 2.40 1.17 10.82
C LEU A 522 3.75 0.72 10.27
N SER A 523 4.09 1.10 9.03
CA SER A 523 5.38 0.74 8.43
C SER A 523 6.60 1.34 9.16
N LEU A 524 6.42 2.49 9.83
CA LEU A 524 7.46 3.09 10.70
C LEU A 524 7.60 2.33 12.02
N ILE A 525 6.46 2.07 12.67
CA ILE A 525 6.41 1.39 13.98
C ILE A 525 7.17 0.07 13.96
N VAL A 526 7.18 -0.65 12.83
CA VAL A 526 7.90 -1.92 12.66
C VAL A 526 9.39 -1.78 13.06
N ASP A 527 10.07 -0.76 12.57
CA ASP A 527 11.51 -0.60 12.70
C ASP A 527 11.94 0.23 13.93
N GLU A 528 11.01 0.93 14.58
CA GLU A 528 11.30 1.71 15.78
C GLU A 528 11.45 0.81 17.01
N LYS A 529 12.51 1.04 17.79
CA LYS A 529 12.77 0.32 19.05
C LYS A 529 11.96 0.88 20.21
N SER A 530 11.72 2.17 20.20
CA SER A 530 10.90 2.92 21.16
C SER A 530 9.95 3.84 20.40
N PRO A 531 8.78 4.17 20.98
CA PRO A 531 7.86 5.08 20.32
C PRO A 531 8.49 6.45 20.08
N GLU A 532 8.36 6.94 18.85
CA GLU A 532 8.63 8.32 18.47
C GLU A 532 7.37 8.95 17.89
N ALA A 533 7.27 10.26 17.97
CA ALA A 533 6.17 10.98 17.34
C ALA A 533 6.10 10.66 15.85
N LEU A 534 4.92 10.23 15.39
CA LEU A 534 4.70 9.90 14.00
C LEU A 534 4.82 11.14 13.12
N PRO A 535 5.37 11.01 11.89
CA PRO A 535 5.46 12.14 10.98
C PRO A 535 4.07 12.62 10.61
N ASN A 536 3.94 13.93 10.49
CA ASN A 536 2.73 14.53 9.98
C ASN A 536 2.60 14.33 8.47
N LEU A 537 1.48 13.75 8.03
CA LEU A 537 1.20 13.43 6.63
C LEU A 537 0.11 14.32 6.01
N ASP A 538 -0.41 15.31 6.75
CA ASP A 538 -1.58 16.10 6.35
C ASP A 538 -1.42 16.84 5.02
N PHE A 539 -0.21 17.32 4.72
CA PHE A 539 0.11 18.01 3.46
C PHE A 539 0.97 17.15 2.51
N LYS A 540 0.98 15.83 2.70
CA LYS A 540 1.64 14.86 1.80
C LYS A 540 0.63 13.87 1.22
N ILE A 541 -0.25 13.35 2.06
CA ILE A 541 -1.35 12.47 1.67
C ILE A 541 -2.64 13.23 1.99
N MET A 542 -3.29 13.77 0.96
CA MET A 542 -4.34 14.78 1.13
C MET A 542 -5.68 14.33 0.54
N GLN A 543 -6.76 14.81 1.15
CA GLN A 543 -8.07 14.71 0.53
C GLN A 543 -8.24 15.83 -0.51
N GLY A 544 -8.68 15.47 -1.72
CA GLY A 544 -8.97 16.44 -2.77
C GLY A 544 -9.51 15.83 -4.05
N ASN A 545 -10.18 16.63 -4.86
CA ASN A 545 -10.57 16.22 -6.20
C ASN A 545 -9.43 16.54 -7.18
N SER A 546 -8.63 15.55 -7.49
CA SER A 546 -7.42 15.66 -8.31
C SER A 546 -7.64 16.28 -9.69
N LEU A 547 -8.85 16.10 -10.27
CA LEU A 547 -9.18 16.59 -11.61
C LEU A 547 -9.76 18.02 -11.65
N LEU A 548 -10.06 18.61 -10.49
CA LEU A 548 -10.71 19.93 -10.42
C LEU A 548 -9.85 20.95 -9.67
N GLU A 549 -9.54 22.05 -10.35
CA GLU A 549 -9.00 23.27 -9.76
C GLU A 549 -10.03 24.42 -9.94
N GLN A 550 -11.32 24.12 -9.70
CA GLN A 550 -12.44 25.05 -9.81
C GLN A 550 -13.38 24.91 -8.62
N TYR A 551 -13.87 26.05 -8.10
CA TYR A 551 -14.87 26.11 -7.05
C TYR A 551 -15.91 27.19 -7.33
N LYS A 552 -17.22 26.84 -7.18
CA LYS A 552 -18.37 27.74 -7.47
C LYS A 552 -18.25 28.49 -8.81
N GLY A 553 -17.65 27.87 -9.82
CA GLY A 553 -17.48 28.41 -11.18
C GLY A 553 -16.24 29.29 -11.40
N ALA A 554 -15.47 29.58 -10.36
CA ALA A 554 -14.19 30.27 -10.50
C ALA A 554 -13.06 29.28 -10.73
N ASP A 555 -12.20 29.57 -11.69
CA ASP A 555 -10.99 28.82 -11.98
C ASP A 555 -9.91 29.20 -10.96
N LEU A 556 -9.47 28.19 -10.16
CA LEU A 556 -8.42 28.34 -9.15
C LEU A 556 -7.03 27.97 -9.70
N SER A 557 -6.95 27.39 -10.90
CA SER A 557 -5.68 26.96 -11.51
C SER A 557 -4.76 28.14 -11.87
N THR A 558 -5.33 29.34 -12.04
CA THR A 558 -4.57 30.56 -12.32
C THR A 558 -3.69 31.02 -11.15
N MET A 559 -3.92 30.48 -9.95
CA MET A 559 -3.16 30.83 -8.75
C MET A 559 -1.70 30.42 -8.79
N THR A 560 -1.31 29.52 -9.66
CA THR A 560 -0.07 28.77 -9.52
C THR A 560 0.80 28.76 -10.76
N GLU A 561 0.25 29.07 -11.94
CA GLU A 561 1.05 29.17 -13.14
C GLU A 561 1.63 30.59 -13.32
N LYS A 562 2.95 30.70 -13.14
CA LYS A 562 3.69 31.81 -13.79
C LYS A 562 3.51 31.63 -15.29
N LYS A 563 2.52 32.28 -15.90
CA LYS A 563 2.56 32.57 -17.33
C LYS A 563 3.63 33.64 -17.56
N VAL A 564 4.87 33.28 -17.37
CA VAL A 564 5.98 34.08 -17.84
C VAL A 564 6.05 33.88 -19.34
N GLY A 565 5.29 34.69 -20.07
CA GLY A 565 5.56 34.94 -21.48
C GLY A 565 6.99 35.45 -21.58
N ALA A 566 7.83 34.75 -22.33
CA ALA A 566 9.19 35.19 -22.59
C ALA A 566 9.15 36.66 -23.06
N GLY A 567 9.59 37.61 -22.21
CA GLY A 567 9.73 39.02 -22.55
C GLY A 567 9.01 40.04 -21.65
N GLN A 568 8.22 39.64 -20.65
CA GLN A 568 7.66 40.58 -19.67
C GLN A 568 8.49 40.59 -18.39
N GLY A 569 8.89 41.76 -17.93
CA GLY A 569 9.62 41.96 -16.67
C GLY A 569 8.77 41.54 -15.45
N VAL A 570 9.41 41.12 -14.35
CA VAL A 570 8.80 40.82 -13.07
C VAL A 570 7.95 42.02 -12.61
N THR A 571 6.66 41.80 -12.39
CA THR A 571 5.76 42.87 -11.90
C THR A 571 5.77 42.92 -10.36
N ILE A 572 5.29 44.04 -9.76
CA ILE A 572 5.09 44.13 -8.31
C ILE A 572 4.16 43.01 -7.80
N PHE A 573 3.20 42.64 -8.62
CA PHE A 573 2.27 41.54 -8.32
C PHE A 573 2.99 40.18 -8.23
N ASP A 574 3.93 39.88 -9.16
CA ASP A 574 4.74 38.63 -9.09
C ASP A 574 5.59 38.62 -7.83
N SER A 575 6.10 39.75 -7.37
CA SER A 575 6.87 39.82 -6.13
C SER A 575 6.02 39.62 -4.88
N MET A 576 4.76 40.03 -4.87
CA MET A 576 3.82 39.78 -3.77
C MET A 576 3.43 38.30 -3.71
N LEU A 577 3.14 37.66 -4.83
CA LEU A 577 2.86 36.23 -4.90
C LEU A 577 4.06 35.38 -4.39
N ASP A 578 5.28 35.78 -4.73
CA ASP A 578 6.49 35.10 -4.22
C ASP A 578 6.62 35.25 -2.70
N VAL A 579 6.14 36.34 -2.09
CA VAL A 579 6.07 36.49 -0.62
C VAL A 579 5.05 35.55 -0.02
N TYR A 580 3.85 35.43 -0.55
CA TYR A 580 2.83 34.47 -0.06
C TYR A 580 3.33 33.03 -0.16
N ARG A 581 3.92 32.65 -1.28
CA ARG A 581 4.51 31.31 -1.49
C ARG A 581 5.65 31.00 -0.52
N LYS A 582 6.49 32.00 -0.24
CA LYS A 582 7.54 31.86 0.78
C LYS A 582 6.94 31.67 2.16
N ASN A 583 5.96 32.52 2.53
CA ASN A 583 5.29 32.40 3.83
C ASN A 583 4.57 31.04 3.98
N LEU A 584 3.89 30.56 2.95
CA LEU A 584 3.25 29.25 2.93
C LEU A 584 4.28 28.15 3.17
N ARG A 585 5.40 28.17 2.44
CA ARG A 585 6.48 27.18 2.61
C ARG A 585 7.08 27.21 4.02
N ASP A 586 7.34 28.40 4.55
CA ASP A 586 7.93 28.56 5.89
C ASP A 586 6.94 28.05 6.96
N LYS A 587 5.63 28.30 6.80
CA LYS A 587 4.57 27.79 7.70
C LYS A 587 4.37 26.28 7.57
N LEU A 588 4.42 25.71 6.37
CA LEU A 588 4.39 24.26 6.17
C LEU A 588 5.60 23.58 6.83
N ALA A 589 6.80 24.16 6.69
CA ALA A 589 8.00 23.64 7.36
C ALA A 589 7.88 23.70 8.89
N GLU A 590 7.33 24.81 9.43
CA GLU A 590 7.03 24.94 10.87
C GLU A 590 6.02 23.89 11.32
N TYR A 591 4.96 23.67 10.54
CA TYR A 591 3.93 22.67 10.81
C TYR A 591 4.50 21.25 10.88
N TYR A 592 5.34 20.86 9.91
CA TYR A 592 5.97 19.53 9.89
C TYR A 592 6.91 19.30 11.09
N ALA A 593 7.59 20.36 11.55
CA ALA A 593 8.50 20.30 12.69
C ALA A 593 7.81 20.41 14.05
N CYS A 594 6.51 20.77 14.10
CA CYS A 594 5.79 21.07 15.34
C CYS A 594 5.35 19.79 16.07
N PRO A 595 5.78 19.56 17.31
CA PRO A 595 5.33 18.43 18.11
C PRO A 595 4.07 18.72 18.96
N GLU A 596 3.60 19.97 19.02
CA GLU A 596 2.53 20.42 19.91
C GLU A 596 1.19 20.52 19.20
N HIS A 597 0.15 19.84 19.72
CA HIS A 597 -1.17 19.77 19.13
C HIS A 597 -1.82 21.15 18.94
N ASP A 598 -1.90 21.96 20.01
CA ASP A 598 -2.55 23.28 19.96
C ASP A 598 -1.86 24.21 18.96
N LYS A 599 -0.54 24.16 18.90
CA LYS A 599 0.25 24.93 17.95
C LYS A 599 0.02 24.46 16.51
N LYS A 600 -0.15 23.14 16.27
CA LYS A 600 -0.51 22.61 14.96
C LYS A 600 -1.86 23.10 14.47
N ALA A 601 -2.88 23.12 15.34
CA ALA A 601 -4.20 23.64 14.99
C ALA A 601 -4.13 25.11 14.58
N GLN A 602 -3.34 25.92 15.28
CA GLN A 602 -3.10 27.31 14.90
C GLN A 602 -2.35 27.43 13.58
N LEU A 603 -1.31 26.63 13.37
CA LEU A 603 -0.54 26.62 12.11
C LEU A 603 -1.40 26.22 10.91
N ARG A 604 -2.32 25.23 11.05
CA ARG A 604 -3.29 24.91 9.98
C ARG A 604 -4.16 26.10 9.63
N LYS A 605 -4.64 26.84 10.65
CA LYS A 605 -5.43 28.03 10.41
C LYS A 605 -4.61 29.12 9.71
N ASP A 606 -3.38 29.38 10.16
CA ASP A 606 -2.46 30.34 9.55
C ASP A 606 -2.21 29.97 8.07
N ILE A 607 -1.99 28.69 7.77
CA ILE A 607 -1.79 28.18 6.40
C ILE A 607 -3.05 28.42 5.55
N ALA A 608 -4.24 28.08 6.06
CA ALA A 608 -5.49 28.32 5.35
C ALA A 608 -5.73 29.81 5.09
N ASP A 609 -5.40 30.68 6.05
CA ASP A 609 -5.54 32.13 5.92
C ASP A 609 -4.56 32.69 4.86
N ILE A 610 -3.33 32.19 4.80
CA ILE A 610 -2.36 32.56 3.73
C ILE A 610 -2.91 32.19 2.35
N VAL A 611 -3.46 30.98 2.19
CA VAL A 611 -4.05 30.53 0.92
C VAL A 611 -5.26 31.39 0.56
N LYS A 612 -6.13 31.74 1.51
CA LYS A 612 -7.27 32.64 1.27
C LYS A 612 -6.81 34.03 0.87
N GLN A 613 -5.78 34.59 1.51
CA GLN A 613 -5.20 35.90 1.15
C GLN A 613 -4.58 35.88 -0.24
N GLU A 614 -3.87 34.81 -0.60
CA GLU A 614 -3.35 34.66 -1.98
C GLU A 614 -4.47 34.65 -3.02
N LEU A 615 -5.60 33.99 -2.73
CA LEU A 615 -6.80 33.99 -3.56
C LEU A 615 -7.40 35.40 -3.71
N ASP A 616 -7.60 36.10 -2.60
CA ASP A 616 -8.17 37.44 -2.59
C ASP A 616 -7.34 38.44 -3.39
N GLU A 617 -6.01 38.40 -3.26
CA GLU A 617 -5.08 39.24 -4.01
C GLU A 617 -5.12 38.96 -5.53
N GLN A 618 -5.41 37.73 -5.94
CA GLN A 618 -5.62 37.36 -7.33
C GLN A 618 -7.01 37.77 -7.86
N GLY A 619 -7.82 38.40 -7.05
CA GLY A 619 -9.16 38.83 -7.39
C GLY A 619 -10.22 37.75 -7.33
N ILE A 620 -9.90 36.59 -6.78
CA ILE A 620 -10.80 35.45 -6.59
C ILE A 620 -11.49 35.62 -5.23
N ARG A 621 -12.54 36.41 -5.18
CA ARG A 621 -13.34 36.66 -3.99
C ARG A 621 -14.44 35.60 -3.87
N ILE A 622 -14.12 34.48 -3.29
CA ILE A 622 -15.06 33.39 -3.05
C ILE A 622 -15.21 33.20 -1.54
N ASP A 623 -16.45 33.15 -1.12
CA ASP A 623 -16.74 32.67 0.24
C ASP A 623 -16.60 31.17 0.26
N PHE A 624 -15.54 30.71 0.91
CA PHE A 624 -15.28 29.27 1.15
C PHE A 624 -16.07 28.76 2.37
N GLU A 625 -16.86 29.61 3.00
CA GLU A 625 -17.58 29.25 4.24
C GLU A 625 -16.62 28.63 5.27
N ASP A 626 -17.06 27.60 6.00
CA ASP A 626 -16.21 26.88 6.96
C ASP A 626 -15.43 25.72 6.33
N MET A 627 -15.23 25.71 4.99
CA MET A 627 -14.54 24.64 4.28
C MET A 627 -13.06 24.59 4.65
N ASP A 628 -12.57 23.39 5.00
CA ASP A 628 -11.14 23.13 5.10
C ASP A 628 -10.53 23.05 3.69
N LEU A 629 -9.72 24.04 3.32
CA LEU A 629 -9.09 24.09 2.00
C LEU A 629 -8.07 22.97 1.79
N SER A 630 -7.50 22.42 2.86
CA SER A 630 -6.50 21.35 2.82
C SER A 630 -7.11 19.96 2.82
N ALA A 631 -8.40 19.82 3.12
CA ALA A 631 -9.09 18.53 3.23
C ALA A 631 -10.55 18.64 2.77
N ASN A 632 -10.78 18.67 1.44
CA ASN A 632 -12.10 18.74 0.87
C ASN A 632 -12.22 17.84 -0.36
N SER A 633 -13.45 17.48 -0.76
CA SER A 633 -13.73 16.65 -1.93
C SER A 633 -14.10 17.46 -3.20
N GLN A 634 -14.04 18.80 -3.14
CA GLN A 634 -14.52 19.65 -4.22
C GLN A 634 -13.44 19.94 -5.26
N PHE A 635 -12.22 20.26 -4.82
CA PHE A 635 -11.09 20.63 -5.68
C PHE A 635 -9.76 20.24 -5.03
N PHE A 636 -8.64 20.42 -5.79
CA PHE A 636 -7.30 20.26 -5.25
C PHE A 636 -6.32 21.23 -5.92
N LEU A 637 -5.53 21.95 -5.14
CA LEU A 637 -4.58 22.97 -5.62
C LEU A 637 -3.16 22.38 -5.66
N TRP A 638 -2.80 21.77 -6.79
CA TRP A 638 -1.56 21.01 -6.96
C TRP A 638 -0.29 21.80 -6.64
N HIS A 639 -0.15 22.98 -7.21
CA HIS A 639 1.05 23.81 -7.06
C HIS A 639 1.12 24.51 -5.70
N THR A 640 0.00 24.77 -5.08
CA THR A 640 -0.09 25.36 -3.75
C THR A 640 0.36 24.36 -2.69
N TRP A 641 -0.27 23.20 -2.66
CA TRP A 641 -0.01 22.20 -1.59
C TRP A 641 1.33 21.49 -1.77
N PHE A 642 1.74 21.20 -3.01
CA PHE A 642 3.00 20.51 -3.32
C PHE A 642 4.04 21.47 -3.90
N HIS A 643 4.08 22.69 -3.38
CA HIS A 643 5.00 23.74 -3.82
C HIS A 643 6.48 23.29 -3.80
N ASP A 644 6.88 22.47 -2.83
CA ASP A 644 8.24 21.91 -2.71
C ASP A 644 8.63 21.03 -3.91
N VAL A 645 7.66 20.48 -4.64
CA VAL A 645 7.87 19.70 -5.86
C VAL A 645 7.98 20.58 -7.10
N PHE A 646 7.04 21.52 -7.24
CA PHE A 646 6.94 22.36 -8.44
C PHE A 646 7.91 23.55 -8.46
N SER A 647 8.52 23.91 -7.32
CA SER A 647 9.54 24.98 -7.22
C SER A 647 10.98 24.48 -7.33
N ARG A 648 11.22 23.20 -7.60
CA ARG A 648 12.58 22.65 -7.75
C ARG A 648 13.27 23.22 -9.00
N PRO A 649 14.46 23.82 -8.90
CA PRO A 649 15.16 24.38 -10.07
C PRO A 649 15.42 23.29 -11.13
N SER A 650 15.00 23.50 -12.36
CA SER A 650 15.17 22.60 -13.51
C SER A 650 14.51 21.21 -13.37
N LYS A 651 13.72 20.98 -12.30
CA LYS A 651 13.01 19.72 -12.02
C LYS A 651 11.55 19.98 -11.60
N GLU A 652 10.88 20.94 -12.19
CA GLU A 652 9.50 21.32 -11.88
C GLU A 652 8.54 20.16 -12.16
N GLY A 653 7.91 19.61 -11.13
CA GLY A 653 7.00 18.45 -11.19
C GLY A 653 7.56 17.18 -10.55
N PHE A 654 6.76 16.12 -10.58
CA PHE A 654 7.11 14.83 -9.99
C PHE A 654 8.08 14.04 -10.85
N ASP A 655 8.95 13.27 -10.21
CA ASP A 655 9.87 12.33 -10.89
C ASP A 655 9.15 11.06 -11.34
N ILE A 656 8.18 10.60 -10.53
CA ILE A 656 7.36 9.42 -10.81
C ILE A 656 5.90 9.76 -10.53
N VAL A 657 5.01 9.46 -11.50
CA VAL A 657 3.56 9.45 -11.29
C VAL A 657 3.06 8.03 -11.57
N ILE A 658 2.43 7.43 -10.56
CA ILE A 658 2.04 6.02 -10.58
C ILE A 658 0.63 5.87 -9.99
N GLY A 659 -0.15 4.87 -10.45
CA GLY A 659 -1.45 4.62 -9.83
C GLY A 659 -2.37 3.70 -10.62
N ASN A 660 -3.55 3.49 -10.05
CA ASN A 660 -4.71 2.85 -10.66
C ASN A 660 -5.89 3.83 -10.60
N PRO A 661 -6.01 4.77 -11.55
CA PRO A 661 -7.04 5.78 -11.52
C PRO A 661 -8.44 5.17 -11.67
N PRO A 662 -9.51 5.81 -11.17
CA PRO A 662 -10.87 5.31 -11.30
C PRO A 662 -11.36 5.25 -12.76
N TYR A 663 -12.28 4.30 -13.09
CA TYR A 663 -12.81 4.07 -14.42
C TYR A 663 -14.29 4.43 -14.50
N GLY A 664 -14.69 5.17 -15.53
CA GLY A 664 -16.09 5.31 -15.92
C GLY A 664 -17.00 6.13 -15.00
N ALA A 665 -16.48 7.13 -14.30
CA ALA A 665 -17.29 8.02 -13.45
C ALA A 665 -18.33 8.82 -14.26
N LYS A 666 -19.44 9.14 -13.60
CA LYS A 666 -20.48 10.01 -14.14
C LYS A 666 -20.30 11.43 -13.60
N TYR A 667 -20.37 12.41 -14.47
CA TYR A 667 -20.20 13.83 -14.13
C TYR A 667 -21.45 14.62 -14.42
N ASP A 668 -21.71 15.67 -13.63
CA ASP A 668 -22.70 16.70 -13.92
C ASP A 668 -22.28 17.57 -15.12
N ASN A 669 -23.20 18.46 -15.57
CA ASN A 669 -22.95 19.26 -16.75
C ASN A 669 -21.88 20.37 -16.53
N GLN A 670 -21.75 20.88 -15.32
CA GLN A 670 -20.77 21.91 -14.99
C GLN A 670 -19.36 21.32 -15.00
N THR A 671 -19.16 20.18 -14.34
CA THR A 671 -17.92 19.41 -14.33
C THR A 671 -17.49 18.99 -15.75
N LYS A 672 -18.45 18.53 -16.59
CA LYS A 672 -18.15 18.21 -18.00
C LYS A 672 -17.69 19.42 -18.81
N ARG A 673 -18.23 20.62 -18.56
CA ARG A 673 -17.77 21.85 -19.22
C ARG A 673 -16.35 22.20 -18.79
N TYR A 674 -16.07 22.13 -17.49
CA TYR A 674 -14.72 22.35 -16.97
C TYR A 674 -13.71 21.41 -17.62
N TYR A 675 -13.97 20.08 -17.63
CA TYR A 675 -13.05 19.12 -18.25
C TYR A 675 -12.80 19.38 -19.73
N LYS A 676 -13.82 19.78 -20.49
CA LYS A 676 -13.67 20.15 -21.89
C LYS A 676 -12.85 21.43 -22.10
N ASN A 677 -12.86 22.34 -21.14
CA ASN A 677 -12.05 23.56 -21.21
C ASN A 677 -10.60 23.32 -20.78
N THR A 678 -10.37 22.42 -19.81
CA THR A 678 -9.08 22.20 -19.17
C THR A 678 -8.29 21.08 -19.84
N TYR A 679 -8.94 19.94 -20.17
CA TYR A 679 -8.26 18.75 -20.69
C TYR A 679 -8.38 18.61 -22.20
N VAL A 680 -7.25 18.50 -22.88
CA VAL A 680 -7.17 18.34 -24.34
C VAL A 680 -7.82 17.00 -24.77
N THR A 681 -7.65 15.93 -23.97
CA THR A 681 -8.24 14.62 -24.23
C THR A 681 -9.76 14.62 -24.20
N ALA A 682 -10.40 15.53 -23.47
CA ALA A 682 -11.85 15.66 -23.40
C ALA A 682 -12.46 16.26 -24.68
N ASN A 683 -11.65 16.88 -25.55
CA ASN A 683 -12.09 17.59 -26.72
C ASN A 683 -12.08 16.75 -27.99
N SER A 684 -13.12 16.93 -28.84
CA SER A 684 -13.15 16.38 -30.19
C SER A 684 -12.76 17.45 -31.20
N ILE A 685 -11.78 17.14 -32.04
CA ILE A 685 -11.36 18.02 -33.14
C ILE A 685 -11.64 17.30 -34.46
N ARG A 686 -12.48 17.92 -35.30
CA ARG A 686 -12.93 17.33 -36.57
C ARG A 686 -11.76 16.90 -37.44
N GLY A 687 -11.75 15.63 -37.86
CA GLY A 687 -10.71 15.04 -38.69
C GLY A 687 -9.36 14.79 -38.00
N LEU A 688 -9.24 15.10 -36.69
CA LEU A 688 -7.96 15.01 -35.98
C LEU A 688 -8.04 14.10 -34.73
N GLN A 689 -9.03 14.26 -33.87
CA GLN A 689 -9.21 13.43 -32.68
C GLN A 689 -10.68 13.34 -32.26
N LYS A 690 -11.01 12.21 -31.62
CA LYS A 690 -12.21 12.05 -30.81
C LYS A 690 -11.86 12.33 -29.35
N GLY A 691 -12.75 13.02 -28.63
CA GLY A 691 -12.58 13.32 -27.22
C GLY A 691 -13.21 12.25 -26.34
N SER A 692 -12.65 12.07 -25.16
CA SER A 692 -13.16 11.18 -24.13
C SER A 692 -13.28 11.91 -22.79
N LEU A 693 -14.38 11.67 -22.09
CA LEU A 693 -14.60 12.08 -20.70
C LEU A 693 -14.46 10.89 -19.72
N ASP A 694 -13.89 9.78 -20.19
CA ASP A 694 -13.58 8.65 -19.31
C ASP A 694 -12.56 9.08 -18.25
N THR A 695 -12.84 8.79 -16.99
CA THR A 695 -12.06 9.28 -15.85
C THR A 695 -10.58 8.97 -16.00
N TYR A 696 -10.23 7.72 -16.34
CA TYR A 696 -8.84 7.33 -16.46
C TYR A 696 -8.08 8.07 -17.57
N THR A 697 -8.77 8.55 -18.63
CA THR A 697 -8.11 9.33 -19.68
C THR A 697 -7.75 10.73 -19.20
N LEU A 698 -8.61 11.34 -18.38
CA LEU A 698 -8.33 12.62 -17.73
C LEU A 698 -7.16 12.48 -16.73
N PHE A 699 -7.12 11.37 -15.96
CA PHE A 699 -6.01 11.09 -15.05
C PHE A 699 -4.69 10.82 -15.78
N ILE A 700 -4.69 10.22 -16.98
CA ILE A 700 -3.45 10.07 -17.78
C ILE A 700 -2.94 11.47 -18.18
N GLU A 701 -3.81 12.36 -18.65
CA GLU A 701 -3.41 13.73 -19.01
C GLU A 701 -2.95 14.52 -17.78
N LEU A 702 -3.68 14.43 -16.66
CA LEU A 702 -3.25 15.03 -15.39
C LEU A 702 -1.87 14.52 -14.98
N GLY A 703 -1.67 13.20 -14.94
CA GLY A 703 -0.40 12.60 -14.57
C GLY A 703 0.75 12.99 -15.48
N TYR A 704 0.51 13.10 -16.80
CA TYR A 704 1.47 13.64 -17.75
C TYR A 704 1.84 15.11 -17.40
N ASN A 705 0.85 15.94 -17.04
CA ASN A 705 1.07 17.35 -16.69
C ASN A 705 1.83 17.50 -15.36
N LEU A 706 1.56 16.66 -14.39
CA LEU A 706 2.23 16.66 -13.08
C LEU A 706 3.69 16.19 -13.14
N LEU A 707 4.08 15.43 -14.18
CA LEU A 707 5.45 14.99 -14.36
C LEU A 707 6.37 16.11 -14.80
N ARG A 708 7.58 16.11 -14.20
CA ARG A 708 8.68 16.89 -14.78
C ARG A 708 9.15 16.30 -16.12
N ARG A 709 9.95 17.06 -16.86
CA ARG A 709 10.65 16.51 -18.04
C ARG A 709 11.54 15.34 -17.62
N ASN A 710 11.55 14.28 -18.41
CA ASN A 710 12.20 13.00 -18.14
C ASN A 710 11.65 12.24 -16.91
N GLY A 711 10.48 12.63 -16.38
CA GLY A 711 9.78 11.88 -15.35
C GLY A 711 9.12 10.59 -15.88
N SER A 712 8.98 9.59 -15.01
CA SER A 712 8.42 8.27 -15.30
C SER A 712 6.94 8.19 -14.95
N PHE A 713 6.14 7.58 -15.82
CA PHE A 713 4.71 7.36 -15.66
C PHE A 713 4.37 5.88 -15.68
N ALA A 714 3.47 5.46 -14.76
CA ALA A 714 3.01 4.09 -14.70
C ALA A 714 1.56 4.00 -14.22
N TYR A 715 0.62 3.66 -15.13
CA TYR A 715 -0.77 3.42 -14.76
C TYR A 715 -1.26 2.06 -15.24
N ILE A 716 -2.14 1.43 -14.44
CA ILE A 716 -2.99 0.33 -14.90
C ILE A 716 -4.36 0.88 -15.27
N VAL A 717 -4.82 0.62 -16.48
CA VAL A 717 -6.01 1.25 -17.09
C VAL A 717 -6.80 0.23 -17.92
N PRO A 718 -8.07 0.51 -18.29
CA PRO A 718 -8.84 -0.33 -19.20
C PRO A 718 -8.16 -0.51 -20.55
N ILE A 719 -8.28 -1.71 -21.14
CA ILE A 719 -7.71 -2.05 -22.45
C ILE A 719 -8.27 -1.20 -23.59
N SER A 720 -9.36 -0.48 -23.38
CA SER A 720 -9.89 0.49 -24.35
C SER A 720 -8.85 1.49 -24.81
N LEU A 721 -7.84 1.80 -23.97
CA LEU A 721 -6.67 2.59 -24.36
C LEU A 721 -6.01 2.06 -25.65
N THR A 722 -5.97 0.75 -25.86
CA THR A 722 -5.30 0.12 -27.01
C THR A 722 -6.23 -0.31 -28.13
N SER A 723 -7.56 -0.14 -27.95
CA SER A 723 -8.55 -0.72 -28.88
C SER A 723 -9.65 0.24 -29.31
N SER A 724 -9.76 1.43 -28.69
CA SER A 724 -10.83 2.39 -29.00
C SER A 724 -10.33 3.58 -29.81
N ASP A 725 -11.02 3.86 -30.90
CA ASP A 725 -10.78 5.06 -31.71
C ASP A 725 -11.29 6.35 -31.05
N SER A 726 -12.12 6.24 -30.00
CA SER A 726 -12.57 7.40 -29.19
C SER A 726 -11.46 8.03 -28.34
N LEU A 727 -10.30 7.37 -28.21
CA LEU A 727 -9.17 7.79 -27.37
C LEU A 727 -8.01 8.43 -28.15
N THR A 728 -8.24 8.82 -29.39
CA THR A 728 -7.21 9.48 -30.21
C THR A 728 -6.66 10.78 -29.61
N GLY A 729 -7.44 11.46 -28.75
CA GLY A 729 -6.96 12.63 -28.02
C GLY A 729 -5.80 12.31 -27.08
N ILE A 730 -5.93 11.28 -26.23
CA ILE A 730 -4.86 10.87 -25.33
C ILE A 730 -3.67 10.25 -26.08
N HIS A 731 -3.93 9.49 -27.17
CA HIS A 731 -2.84 8.98 -28.00
C HIS A 731 -1.96 10.08 -28.57
N ARG A 732 -2.54 11.21 -29.00
CA ARG A 732 -1.78 12.35 -29.48
C ARG A 732 -0.87 12.95 -28.42
N ILE A 733 -1.33 13.03 -27.16
CA ILE A 733 -0.50 13.53 -26.06
C ILE A 733 0.68 12.60 -25.83
N ILE A 734 0.42 11.32 -25.57
CA ILE A 734 1.50 10.38 -25.19
C ILE A 734 2.43 10.09 -26.38
N MET A 735 1.91 9.84 -27.60
CA MET A 735 2.75 9.55 -28.77
C MET A 735 3.44 10.79 -29.33
N GLY A 736 2.94 12.00 -29.04
CA GLY A 736 3.59 13.24 -29.45
C GLY A 736 4.74 13.69 -28.56
N ASN A 737 4.79 13.19 -27.31
CA ASN A 737 5.66 13.75 -26.26
C ASN A 737 6.41 12.71 -25.42
N CYS A 738 6.34 11.43 -25.79
CA CYS A 738 7.02 10.33 -25.10
C CYS A 738 7.73 9.45 -26.14
N ASP A 739 9.05 9.47 -26.16
CA ASP A 739 9.86 8.75 -27.16
C ASP A 739 9.71 7.24 -27.06
N THR A 740 9.53 6.71 -25.89
CA THR A 740 9.39 5.28 -25.59
C THR A 740 8.17 5.01 -24.73
N ILE A 741 7.32 4.11 -25.20
CA ILE A 741 6.07 3.71 -24.53
C ILE A 741 6.02 2.18 -24.44
N HIS A 742 5.70 1.64 -23.27
CA HIS A 742 5.48 0.21 -23.04
C HIS A 742 4.04 -0.05 -22.64
N ILE A 743 3.38 -1.02 -23.27
CA ILE A 743 2.00 -1.41 -22.97
C ILE A 743 1.91 -2.94 -22.89
N SER A 744 1.63 -3.45 -21.69
CA SER A 744 1.26 -4.85 -21.49
C SER A 744 -0.25 -5.01 -21.32
N SER A 745 -0.83 -6.10 -21.85
CA SER A 745 -2.29 -6.27 -21.90
C SER A 745 -2.75 -7.58 -21.29
N TYR A 746 -3.81 -7.53 -20.49
CA TYR A 746 -4.31 -8.65 -19.69
C TYR A 746 -5.81 -8.89 -19.92
N ALA A 747 -6.16 -10.17 -20.17
CA ALA A 747 -7.54 -10.57 -20.39
C ALA A 747 -8.30 -10.79 -19.08
N VAL A 748 -9.60 -10.49 -19.11
CA VAL A 748 -10.51 -10.76 -18.01
C VAL A 748 -10.83 -12.26 -17.83
N ARG A 749 -10.64 -13.09 -18.86
CA ARG A 749 -10.93 -14.52 -18.82
C ARG A 749 -9.70 -15.35 -19.16
N PRO A 750 -9.51 -16.52 -18.52
CA PRO A 750 -10.41 -17.20 -17.57
C PRO A 750 -10.51 -16.49 -16.20
N LYS A 751 -9.43 -15.84 -15.67
CA LYS A 751 -9.45 -15.11 -14.41
C LYS A 751 -9.01 -13.65 -14.59
N PRO A 752 -9.78 -12.64 -14.08
CA PRO A 752 -9.43 -11.24 -14.22
C PRO A 752 -8.21 -10.85 -13.36
N VAL A 753 -7.55 -9.74 -13.70
CA VAL A 753 -6.49 -9.14 -12.86
C VAL A 753 -7.08 -8.67 -11.54
N PHE A 754 -8.22 -7.97 -11.58
CA PHE A 754 -8.93 -7.49 -10.39
C PHE A 754 -10.03 -8.47 -9.98
N GLU A 755 -10.09 -8.87 -8.71
CA GLU A 755 -11.09 -9.85 -8.22
C GLU A 755 -12.53 -9.41 -8.44
N ASN A 756 -12.83 -8.10 -8.28
CA ASN A 756 -14.18 -7.55 -8.30
C ASN A 756 -14.53 -6.80 -9.60
N ALA A 757 -13.64 -6.78 -10.61
CA ALA A 757 -13.87 -6.09 -11.87
C ALA A 757 -13.77 -7.01 -13.08
N VAL A 758 -14.84 -7.03 -13.89
CA VAL A 758 -14.89 -7.75 -15.16
C VAL A 758 -14.42 -6.81 -16.28
N VAL A 759 -13.13 -6.47 -16.28
CA VAL A 759 -12.53 -5.56 -17.25
C VAL A 759 -11.17 -6.11 -17.74
N ASN A 760 -10.94 -6.05 -19.06
CA ASN A 760 -9.61 -6.24 -19.60
C ASN A 760 -8.76 -5.01 -19.32
N THR A 761 -7.52 -5.20 -18.88
CA THR A 761 -6.63 -4.12 -18.47
C THR A 761 -5.36 -4.05 -19.27
N SER A 762 -4.73 -2.89 -19.24
CA SER A 762 -3.37 -2.68 -19.76
C SER A 762 -2.55 -1.89 -18.73
N ILE A 763 -1.26 -2.21 -18.60
CA ILE A 763 -0.31 -1.38 -17.88
C ILE A 763 0.37 -0.50 -18.94
N LEU A 764 0.32 0.82 -18.71
CA LEU A 764 0.93 1.86 -19.52
C LEU A 764 2.13 2.43 -18.78
N LEU A 765 3.32 2.31 -19.39
CA LEU A 765 4.56 2.90 -18.89
C LEU A 765 5.13 3.82 -19.95
N PHE A 766 5.55 5.02 -19.59
CA PHE A 766 6.29 5.92 -20.48
C PHE A 766 7.16 6.92 -19.70
N LYS A 767 8.01 7.61 -20.43
CA LYS A 767 8.83 8.72 -19.94
C LYS A 767 8.44 9.99 -20.69
N LYS A 768 8.22 11.10 -19.96
CA LYS A 768 7.89 12.41 -20.55
C LYS A 768 9.16 13.05 -21.13
N THR A 769 9.45 12.81 -22.41
CA THR A 769 10.65 13.31 -23.09
C THR A 769 10.43 14.58 -23.88
N GLU A 770 9.15 14.93 -24.12
CA GLU A 770 8.74 16.05 -25.00
C GLU A 770 9.21 15.85 -26.45
N THR A 771 9.42 14.60 -26.86
CA THR A 771 9.78 14.18 -28.21
C THR A 771 8.77 13.17 -28.73
N PRO A 772 8.49 13.14 -30.05
CA PRO A 772 7.57 12.14 -30.63
C PRO A 772 8.03 10.70 -30.40
N CYS A 773 7.06 9.80 -30.29
CA CYS A 773 7.27 8.38 -30.05
C CYS A 773 8.10 7.74 -31.15
N GLN A 774 9.22 7.14 -30.77
CA GLN A 774 10.12 6.38 -31.65
C GLN A 774 9.94 4.88 -31.43
N HIS A 775 9.64 4.46 -30.20
CA HIS A 775 9.45 3.07 -29.81
C HIS A 775 8.15 2.88 -29.06
N LEU A 776 7.25 2.09 -29.62
CA LEU A 776 6.00 1.68 -29.01
C LEU A 776 6.02 0.17 -28.79
N PHE A 777 6.36 -0.24 -27.59
CA PHE A 777 6.43 -1.64 -27.21
C PHE A 777 5.07 -2.16 -26.73
N SER A 778 4.62 -3.28 -27.28
CA SER A 778 3.37 -3.95 -26.90
C SER A 778 3.62 -5.43 -26.64
N THR A 779 2.78 -6.04 -25.80
CA THR A 779 2.81 -7.49 -25.56
C THR A 779 1.59 -8.16 -26.19
N LYS A 780 1.64 -9.50 -26.31
CA LYS A 780 0.42 -10.28 -26.55
C LYS A 780 -0.60 -10.06 -25.43
N MET A 781 -1.84 -10.49 -25.68
CA MET A 781 -2.88 -10.52 -24.66
C MET A 781 -2.62 -11.67 -23.69
N HIS A 782 -2.20 -11.35 -22.47
CA HIS A 782 -1.93 -12.34 -21.43
C HIS A 782 -3.23 -12.84 -20.79
N ARG A 783 -3.29 -14.18 -20.52
CA ARG A 783 -4.43 -14.83 -19.88
C ARG A 783 -3.94 -15.64 -18.70
N ARG A 784 -4.55 -15.48 -17.53
CA ARG A 784 -4.21 -16.26 -16.34
C ARG A 784 -5.30 -17.29 -16.03
N GLY A 785 -4.92 -18.53 -15.71
CA GLY A 785 -5.81 -19.59 -15.30
C GLY A 785 -6.03 -19.67 -13.78
N ASN A 786 -5.01 -19.30 -13.00
CA ASN A 786 -5.06 -19.33 -11.53
C ASN A 786 -4.37 -18.11 -10.90
N GLU A 787 -4.35 -18.03 -9.57
CA GLU A 787 -3.79 -16.92 -8.80
C GLU A 787 -2.27 -16.85 -8.88
N PHE A 788 -1.61 -17.99 -8.92
CA PHE A 788 -0.15 -18.11 -8.94
C PHE A 788 0.48 -17.74 -10.29
N GLU A 789 -0.30 -17.68 -11.36
CA GLU A 789 0.20 -17.37 -12.71
C GLU A 789 0.47 -15.88 -12.93
N LEU A 790 -0.07 -14.96 -12.12
CA LEU A 790 0.07 -13.52 -12.36
C LEU A 790 1.54 -13.10 -12.29
N GLN A 791 2.26 -13.52 -11.23
CA GLN A 791 3.68 -13.24 -11.09
C GLN A 791 4.48 -13.80 -12.28
N ARG A 792 4.23 -15.07 -12.64
CA ARG A 792 4.88 -15.72 -13.78
C ARG A 792 4.65 -14.98 -15.11
N LEU A 793 3.42 -14.48 -15.32
CA LEU A 793 3.11 -13.71 -16.53
C LEU A 793 3.88 -12.39 -16.56
N ILE A 794 4.02 -11.73 -15.42
CA ILE A 794 4.74 -10.46 -15.28
C ILE A 794 6.23 -10.64 -15.48
N ASP A 795 6.82 -11.68 -14.88
CA ASP A 795 8.26 -11.97 -14.98
C ASP A 795 8.69 -12.36 -16.40
N ASN A 796 7.74 -12.83 -17.22
CA ASN A 796 7.98 -13.30 -18.60
C ASN A 796 7.29 -12.42 -19.66
N LEU A 797 7.17 -11.10 -19.42
CA LEU A 797 6.64 -10.17 -20.42
C LEU A 797 7.61 -10.04 -21.61
N ASN A 798 7.12 -10.35 -22.80
CA ASN A 798 7.86 -10.13 -24.03
C ASN A 798 7.28 -8.93 -24.79
N PHE A 799 8.06 -7.88 -24.92
CA PHE A 799 7.71 -6.64 -25.59
C PHE A 799 8.24 -6.63 -27.02
N VAL A 800 7.37 -6.28 -27.95
CA VAL A 800 7.69 -6.14 -29.37
C VAL A 800 7.40 -4.72 -29.82
N ASP A 801 8.33 -4.07 -30.52
CA ASP A 801 8.13 -2.72 -31.05
C ASP A 801 7.14 -2.74 -32.20
N VAL A 802 5.99 -2.10 -32.00
CA VAL A 802 4.87 -1.98 -32.96
C VAL A 802 4.70 -0.56 -33.48
N ASN A 803 5.70 0.29 -33.31
CA ASN A 803 5.67 1.64 -33.88
C ASN A 803 5.54 1.56 -35.42
N GLY A 804 4.64 2.37 -36.00
CA GLY A 804 4.32 2.32 -37.42
C GLY A 804 3.20 1.34 -37.81
N TYR A 805 2.76 0.45 -36.91
CA TYR A 805 1.64 -0.48 -37.16
C TYR A 805 0.33 -0.08 -36.44
N THR A 806 0.29 1.11 -35.87
CA THR A 806 -0.92 1.64 -35.21
C THR A 806 -1.93 2.14 -36.24
N MET A 807 -3.22 1.84 -36.02
CA MET A 807 -4.32 2.31 -36.87
C MET A 807 -5.40 2.98 -36.04
N ILE A 808 -5.60 4.28 -36.18
CA ILE A 808 -6.70 5.09 -35.58
C ILE A 808 -6.97 4.67 -34.13
N GLY A 809 -5.97 4.89 -33.24
CA GLY A 809 -6.10 4.57 -31.82
C GLY A 809 -6.07 3.07 -31.47
N ARG A 810 -5.77 2.20 -32.43
CA ARG A 810 -5.61 0.75 -32.19
C ARG A 810 -4.15 0.36 -32.24
N ILE A 811 -3.70 -0.26 -31.14
CA ILE A 811 -2.33 -0.71 -30.96
C ILE A 811 -2.31 -2.23 -31.07
N PRO A 812 -1.51 -2.83 -31.98
CA PRO A 812 -1.39 -4.27 -32.12
C PRO A 812 -0.91 -4.92 -30.83
N LYS A 813 -1.41 -6.13 -30.52
CA LYS A 813 -1.02 -6.94 -29.36
C LYS A 813 -0.33 -8.19 -29.90
N ILE A 814 0.98 -8.14 -29.96
CA ILE A 814 1.83 -9.22 -30.47
C ILE A 814 2.91 -9.58 -29.45
N GLY A 815 3.31 -10.84 -29.41
CA GLY A 815 4.22 -11.37 -28.40
C GLY A 815 5.52 -11.94 -28.95
N SER A 816 5.79 -11.80 -30.28
CA SER A 816 7.01 -12.29 -30.88
C SER A 816 7.39 -11.50 -32.12
N GLU A 817 8.68 -11.47 -32.49
CA GLU A 817 9.16 -10.90 -33.75
C GLU A 817 8.58 -11.63 -34.97
N MET A 818 8.30 -12.93 -34.88
CA MET A 818 7.62 -13.67 -35.94
C MET A 818 6.22 -13.11 -36.25
N GLU A 819 5.43 -12.78 -35.20
CA GLU A 819 4.13 -12.13 -35.35
C GLU A 819 4.26 -10.73 -35.97
N LYS A 820 5.32 -9.99 -35.63
CA LYS A 820 5.65 -8.70 -36.25
C LYS A 820 5.98 -8.84 -37.72
N ASP A 821 6.72 -9.88 -38.13
CA ASP A 821 7.01 -10.16 -39.51
C ASP A 821 5.75 -10.46 -40.32
N ILE A 822 4.81 -11.21 -39.73
CA ILE A 822 3.49 -11.46 -40.36
C ILE A 822 2.73 -10.14 -40.48
N LEU A 823 2.69 -9.32 -39.44
CA LEU A 823 2.05 -8.02 -39.50
C LEU A 823 2.66 -7.11 -40.57
N THR A 824 3.98 -7.11 -40.70
CA THR A 824 4.72 -6.37 -41.74
C THR A 824 4.29 -6.79 -43.15
N LYS A 825 4.14 -8.11 -43.38
CA LYS A 825 3.67 -8.64 -44.66
C LYS A 825 2.23 -8.22 -44.98
N ILE A 826 1.35 -8.25 -43.95
CA ILE A 826 -0.04 -7.80 -44.06
C ILE A 826 -0.08 -6.31 -44.45
N PHE A 827 0.66 -5.45 -43.74
CA PHE A 827 0.69 -4.00 -44.01
C PHE A 827 1.27 -3.70 -45.41
N LYS A 828 2.27 -4.42 -45.86
CA LYS A 828 2.83 -4.24 -47.22
C LYS A 828 1.85 -4.65 -48.32
N ASN A 829 1.01 -5.65 -48.10
CA ASN A 829 0.07 -6.19 -49.10
C ASN A 829 -1.35 -5.60 -48.99
N THR A 830 -1.63 -4.83 -47.95
CA THR A 830 -2.91 -4.17 -47.82
C THR A 830 -2.85 -2.82 -48.54
N LEU A 831 -3.67 -2.63 -49.58
CA LEU A 831 -3.93 -1.33 -50.18
C LEU A 831 -4.61 -0.44 -49.13
N VAL A 832 -3.81 0.17 -48.27
CA VAL A 832 -4.31 1.22 -47.38
C VAL A 832 -4.59 2.38 -48.30
N SER A 833 -5.85 2.60 -48.62
CA SER A 833 -6.31 3.82 -49.25
C SER A 833 -5.89 4.98 -48.34
N THR A 834 -4.73 5.57 -48.69
CA THR A 834 -4.30 6.84 -48.14
C THR A 834 -5.20 7.94 -48.68
N LYS A 835 -6.49 7.93 -48.29
CA LYS A 835 -7.28 9.14 -48.36
C LYS A 835 -6.73 10.03 -47.26
N LYS A 836 -5.88 10.97 -47.67
CA LYS A 836 -5.53 12.15 -46.94
C LYS A 836 -6.79 12.72 -46.27
N SER A 837 -6.80 12.80 -45.00
CA SER A 837 -7.66 13.71 -44.24
C SER A 837 -6.81 14.90 -43.80
#